data_52da5c50be98cabcd2a8a43a8f12dc13
#
_entry.id   52da5c50be98cabcd2a8a43a8f12dc13
#
_cell.length_a   1.000
_cell.length_b   1.000
_cell.length_c   1.000
_cell.angle_alpha   90.00
_cell.angle_beta   90.00
_cell.angle_gamma   90.00
#
_symmetry.space_group_name_H-M   'P 1'
#
loop_
_entity.id
_entity.type
_entity.pdbx_description
1 polymer ?
#
loop_
_entity_poly.entity_id
_entity_poly.type
_entity_poly.pdbx_seq_one_letter_code
_entity_poly.pdbx_strand_id
1 'polypeptide(L)'
;PGSPGATTIDGRYLPNPPPRFGGEIELNAAQSKPWWPPRVVPPKGAPNILLIMTDDVGFGAPSTFGGVIPTPALDRIAANGLRYTNFHSTSMCSPTRAALITGRNHHSVGFGVLSEQSTGFPGYNSIIGRDSATIGRILLDNGYHTAWYGKDHNTPAYQASQAGPFNQWPTGMGFEHFYGFIGGETSQWQPHLFNDTQAIYPYVGNPRWNLETAMADDAIHWLNQLNDIDPAMPFFLYYVPGATHAPHHPTPEWIKKISDMHLFDKGWNALRDQIFANQKKLGVIPQDAKLTPWPHELLKNWDELSDVEKKLYIREANVYGAYLAYADNEIGRVIQAVDDLGKLDNTLIIYISGDNGAAAEGRANGTWSETAGFNGIDLPAKDLMKWYDVWGTDQTYPHFAYPWAWALDTPYKWMKQIPSFFGGTRQGMAISWTGHIKDKWGIRNQFHHVIDIVPTLLEVTGIPAPVMVDGIAQKPIEGVSMAYSFDKANADAPSPHHTQYFEMFGVQGLYHDGWMLSAVPKRPPWESGLGKIDLDPATSYKFELYDLSKDWTQYTDTAAENPAKVKEMTDLMFGEFAKYQVLPLDASAVARVFAPRPSPAFGRRVFTYSGEPVTGIVDNAAPNVLNTSYTITAEIDVPKGGAEGNIVSEGGRFGGYGLYLLKGKPVFTWNLLDLKRVKWEGPNALAPGKHTLVYDFKYDGLGFAALAFNNISGLGRSGTGTFSVDGKAVAKQTLERTIPIMLPADETFDIGAKSGTPIDDRDYQVPFKFTGKIDKLTITVEPPELTPEDEKKLKEGAARAADSAVEEPEAKTGPAGAPMEPKHMQQGPQ
;
A
#
# COMPACT_ATOMS: atom_id res chain seq x y z
N PRO A 1 -33.89 38.33 -2.24
CA PRO A 1 -32.82 38.13 -1.33
C PRO A 1 -31.61 37.70 -2.13
N GLY A 2 -30.52 38.47 -2.08
CA GLY A 2 -29.31 38.19 -2.81
C GLY A 2 -28.71 36.86 -2.40
N SER A 3 -27.91 36.25 -3.30
CA SER A 3 -27.06 35.11 -3.00
C SER A 3 -26.25 35.40 -1.72
N PRO A 4 -26.11 34.45 -0.79
CA PRO A 4 -25.28 34.67 0.40
C PRO A 4 -23.88 35.09 -0.03
N GLY A 5 -23.30 36.08 0.61
CA GLY A 5 -21.94 36.53 0.34
C GLY A 5 -20.93 35.43 0.58
N ALA A 6 -19.75 35.53 -0.02
CA ALA A 6 -18.60 34.64 0.25
C ALA A 6 -17.71 35.30 1.32
N THR A 7 -17.05 34.46 2.15
CA THR A 7 -16.08 34.91 3.17
C THR A 7 -14.94 33.91 3.32
N THR A 8 -13.75 34.43 3.59
CA THR A 8 -12.61 33.60 4.08
C THR A 8 -12.72 33.41 5.58
N ILE A 9 -12.12 32.34 6.11
CA ILE A 9 -12.08 32.05 7.54
C ILE A 9 -10.64 32.15 8.09
N ASP A 10 -10.49 32.18 9.41
CA ASP A 10 -9.17 32.17 10.03
C ASP A 10 -8.36 30.90 9.69
N GLY A 11 -9.02 29.74 9.53
CA GLY A 11 -8.38 28.48 9.19
C GLY A 11 -7.58 27.82 10.33
N ARG A 12 -7.27 28.55 11.39
CA ARG A 12 -6.58 27.97 12.57
C ARG A 12 -7.50 27.14 13.45
N TYR A 13 -8.79 27.34 13.38
CA TYR A 13 -9.84 26.64 14.13
C TYR A 13 -10.86 26.06 13.16
N LEU A 14 -10.88 24.75 13.01
CA LEU A 14 -11.73 24.05 12.06
C LEU A 14 -12.68 23.06 12.76
N PRO A 15 -13.90 22.85 12.25
CA PRO A 15 -14.56 23.68 11.25
C PRO A 15 -14.78 25.10 11.79
N ASN A 16 -15.01 26.04 10.88
CA ASN A 16 -15.29 27.43 11.30
C ASN A 16 -16.52 27.48 12.19
N PRO A 17 -16.47 28.13 13.38
CA PRO A 17 -17.63 28.24 14.25
C PRO A 17 -18.80 28.85 13.48
N PRO A 18 -20.06 28.40 13.72
CA PRO A 18 -21.21 28.95 13.05
C PRO A 18 -21.31 30.47 13.36
N PRO A 19 -21.45 31.30 12.33
CA PRO A 19 -21.54 32.74 12.54
C PRO A 19 -22.81 33.07 13.30
N ARG A 20 -22.78 34.18 14.06
CA ARG A 20 -23.99 34.71 14.69
C ARG A 20 -25.02 35.07 13.63
N PHE A 21 -26.31 34.81 13.90
CA PHE A 21 -27.38 35.22 13.01
C PHE A 21 -27.32 36.72 12.76
N GLY A 22 -27.22 37.11 11.52
CA GLY A 22 -27.09 38.53 11.09
C GLY A 22 -28.41 39.19 10.66
N GLY A 23 -29.56 38.50 10.82
CA GLY A 23 -30.90 39.01 10.52
C GLY A 23 -31.60 39.54 11.74
N GLU A 24 -32.92 39.74 11.62
CA GLU A 24 -33.81 40.21 12.69
C GLU A 24 -34.93 39.16 12.88
N ILE A 25 -35.19 38.77 14.11
CA ILE A 25 -36.26 37.81 14.45
C ILE A 25 -37.33 38.56 15.22
N GLU A 26 -38.51 38.65 14.61
CA GLU A 26 -39.73 39.14 15.23
C GLU A 26 -40.69 37.98 15.49
N LEU A 27 -41.83 38.20 16.15
CA LEU A 27 -42.84 37.16 16.41
C LEU A 27 -43.46 36.59 15.13
N ASN A 28 -43.45 37.36 14.05
CA ASN A 28 -43.99 36.97 12.73
C ASN A 28 -42.89 37.00 11.68
N ALA A 29 -42.76 35.90 10.89
CA ALA A 29 -41.80 35.79 9.81
C ALA A 29 -41.91 36.92 8.78
N ALA A 30 -43.13 37.47 8.54
CA ALA A 30 -43.33 38.60 7.64
C ALA A 30 -42.73 39.94 8.13
N GLN A 31 -42.43 40.02 9.41
CA GLN A 31 -41.78 41.19 10.06
C GLN A 31 -40.30 40.95 10.35
N SER A 32 -39.87 39.73 10.20
CA SER A 32 -38.48 39.29 10.41
C SER A 32 -37.64 39.52 9.17
N LYS A 33 -36.33 39.71 9.36
CA LYS A 33 -35.37 39.79 8.25
C LYS A 33 -34.54 38.50 8.20
N PRO A 34 -34.71 37.66 7.17
CA PRO A 34 -33.92 36.48 7.00
C PRO A 34 -32.45 36.83 6.67
N TRP A 35 -31.53 35.94 7.09
CA TRP A 35 -30.12 36.05 6.78
C TRP A 35 -29.51 34.66 6.59
N TRP A 36 -28.68 34.53 5.57
CA TRP A 36 -27.92 33.34 5.30
C TRP A 36 -26.44 33.55 5.65
N PRO A 37 -25.77 32.60 6.33
CA PRO A 37 -24.35 32.72 6.55
C PRO A 37 -23.62 32.77 5.21
N PRO A 38 -22.53 33.54 5.09
CA PRO A 38 -21.73 33.56 3.89
C PRO A 38 -21.07 32.20 3.68
N ARG A 39 -20.90 31.79 2.43
CA ARG A 39 -20.18 30.59 2.04
C ARG A 39 -18.70 30.78 2.35
N VAL A 40 -18.07 29.77 2.93
CA VAL A 40 -16.61 29.72 3.11
C VAL A 40 -15.93 29.52 1.76
N VAL A 41 -14.95 30.36 1.46
CA VAL A 41 -14.12 30.30 0.26
C VAL A 41 -12.65 30.43 0.67
N PRO A 42 -11.71 29.85 -0.06
CA PRO A 42 -10.29 30.00 0.25
C PRO A 42 -9.79 31.43 0.00
N PRO A 43 -8.57 31.77 0.43
CA PRO A 43 -7.97 33.06 0.15
C PRO A 43 -7.96 33.40 -1.34
N LYS A 44 -8.10 34.67 -1.67
CA LYS A 44 -8.15 35.14 -3.07
C LYS A 44 -6.86 34.75 -3.80
N GLY A 45 -7.01 34.05 -4.95
CA GLY A 45 -5.89 33.62 -5.79
C GLY A 45 -5.33 32.26 -5.41
N ALA A 46 -5.91 31.60 -4.39
CA ALA A 46 -5.54 30.22 -4.06
C ALA A 46 -5.65 29.31 -5.29
N PRO A 47 -4.62 28.49 -5.59
CA PRO A 47 -4.61 27.65 -6.79
C PRO A 47 -5.51 26.43 -6.65
N ASN A 48 -5.91 25.85 -7.78
CA ASN A 48 -6.25 24.45 -7.80
C ASN A 48 -4.99 23.62 -7.51
N ILE A 49 -5.16 22.43 -6.98
CA ILE A 49 -4.06 21.54 -6.65
C ILE A 49 -4.33 20.17 -7.29
N LEU A 50 -3.36 19.68 -8.07
CA LEU A 50 -3.28 18.32 -8.57
C LEU A 50 -2.02 17.68 -7.99
N LEU A 51 -2.18 16.82 -6.98
CA LEU A 51 -1.10 16.07 -6.35
C LEU A 51 -1.12 14.64 -6.85
N ILE A 52 -0.05 14.26 -7.56
CA ILE A 52 0.10 12.96 -8.21
C ILE A 52 1.25 12.22 -7.53
N MET A 53 1.06 10.93 -7.23
CA MET A 53 2.14 10.06 -6.78
C MET A 53 1.93 8.64 -7.32
N THR A 54 2.90 8.15 -8.10
CA THR A 54 2.93 6.75 -8.54
C THR A 54 3.52 5.84 -7.45
N ASP A 55 3.51 4.54 -7.65
CA ASP A 55 3.86 3.52 -6.67
C ASP A 55 5.04 2.67 -7.18
N ASP A 56 6.01 2.33 -6.32
CA ASP A 56 7.14 1.45 -6.63
C ASP A 56 7.96 1.86 -7.88
N VAL A 57 8.08 3.16 -8.15
CA VAL A 57 8.85 3.68 -9.29
C VAL A 57 10.24 4.12 -8.82
N GLY A 58 11.28 3.42 -9.25
CA GLY A 58 12.65 3.78 -8.96
C GLY A 58 13.08 5.10 -9.63
N PHE A 59 14.02 5.82 -9.03
CA PHE A 59 14.51 7.12 -9.53
C PHE A 59 14.97 7.08 -11.00
N GLY A 60 15.58 5.97 -11.42
CA GLY A 60 16.08 5.76 -12.77
C GLY A 60 15.08 5.15 -13.75
N ALA A 61 13.81 4.95 -13.38
CA ALA A 61 12.82 4.33 -14.26
C ALA A 61 12.25 5.29 -15.31
N PRO A 62 11.75 6.51 -14.96
CA PRO A 62 11.10 7.41 -15.92
C PRO A 62 12.11 8.19 -16.77
N SER A 63 11.74 8.46 -18.03
CA SER A 63 12.57 9.22 -18.98
C SER A 63 12.97 10.60 -18.47
N THR A 64 12.12 11.26 -17.71
CA THR A 64 12.34 12.59 -17.11
C THR A 64 13.58 12.64 -16.21
N PHE A 65 13.92 11.52 -15.56
CA PHE A 65 15.08 11.36 -14.68
C PHE A 65 16.15 10.41 -15.22
N GLY A 66 16.19 10.23 -16.54
CA GLY A 66 17.24 9.50 -17.26
C GLY A 66 16.91 8.04 -17.56
N GLY A 67 15.75 7.53 -17.14
CA GLY A 67 15.28 6.20 -17.48
C GLY A 67 14.99 6.01 -18.95
N VAL A 68 14.66 4.77 -19.30
CA VAL A 68 14.33 4.39 -20.67
C VAL A 68 12.82 4.31 -20.92
N ILE A 69 12.02 4.28 -19.86
CA ILE A 69 10.56 4.17 -19.96
C ILE A 69 9.99 5.55 -20.27
N PRO A 70 9.23 5.73 -21.36
CA PRO A 70 8.70 7.03 -21.74
C PRO A 70 7.60 7.48 -20.74
N THR A 71 7.76 8.70 -20.21
CA THR A 71 6.83 9.34 -19.28
C THR A 71 6.48 10.76 -19.73
N PRO A 72 5.75 10.91 -20.85
CA PRO A 72 5.51 12.21 -21.46
C PRO A 72 4.66 13.16 -20.62
N ALA A 73 3.81 12.67 -19.70
CA ALA A 73 3.06 13.53 -18.79
C ALA A 73 3.98 14.14 -17.73
N LEU A 74 4.89 13.36 -17.16
CA LEU A 74 5.91 13.87 -16.23
C LEU A 74 6.87 14.84 -16.93
N ASP A 75 7.27 14.53 -18.18
CA ASP A 75 8.07 15.44 -19.04
C ASP A 75 7.35 16.78 -19.27
N ARG A 76 6.03 16.76 -19.53
CA ARG A 76 5.21 17.97 -19.71
C ARG A 76 5.25 18.87 -18.47
N ILE A 77 5.13 18.29 -17.28
CA ILE A 77 5.18 19.03 -16.01
C ILE A 77 6.58 19.63 -15.84
N ALA A 78 7.63 18.85 -15.99
CA ALA A 78 9.02 19.28 -15.92
C ALA A 78 9.32 20.41 -16.93
N ALA A 79 8.83 20.30 -18.16
CA ALA A 79 9.00 21.30 -19.22
C ALA A 79 8.34 22.64 -18.92
N ASN A 80 7.31 22.66 -18.08
CA ASN A 80 6.61 23.85 -17.65
C ASN A 80 6.94 24.30 -16.22
N GLY A 81 7.95 23.67 -15.60
CA GLY A 81 8.31 23.93 -14.21
C GLY A 81 9.66 23.36 -13.79
N LEU A 82 9.69 22.71 -12.65
CA LEU A 82 10.88 22.32 -11.92
C LEU A 82 11.00 20.78 -11.80
N ARG A 83 12.23 20.28 -11.77
CA ARG A 83 12.59 18.92 -11.40
C ARG A 83 13.37 18.92 -10.09
N TYR A 84 12.88 18.18 -9.12
CA TYR A 84 13.56 17.97 -7.84
C TYR A 84 14.31 16.64 -7.91
N THR A 85 15.60 16.66 -7.67
CA THR A 85 16.48 15.50 -7.77
C THR A 85 17.01 15.04 -6.43
N ASN A 86 16.64 15.72 -5.36
CA ASN A 86 17.00 15.42 -3.98
C ASN A 86 15.74 15.45 -3.07
N PHE A 87 14.66 14.91 -3.59
CA PHE A 87 13.41 14.74 -2.87
C PHE A 87 13.33 13.31 -2.32
N HIS A 88 12.95 13.17 -1.07
CA HIS A 88 12.94 11.91 -0.36
C HIS A 88 11.54 11.53 0.13
N SER A 89 11.26 10.23 0.09
CA SER A 89 10.12 9.59 0.73
C SER A 89 10.58 8.71 1.89
N THR A 90 9.68 7.99 2.53
CA THR A 90 10.05 6.82 3.31
C THR A 90 10.39 5.67 2.35
N SER A 91 10.84 4.53 2.84
CA SER A 91 11.15 3.40 1.94
C SER A 91 9.98 2.45 1.71
N MET A 92 8.75 2.85 2.11
CA MET A 92 7.53 2.01 2.01
C MET A 92 6.28 2.86 1.75
N CYS A 93 5.31 2.25 1.06
CA CYS A 93 4.12 2.92 0.53
C CYS A 93 3.20 3.52 1.61
N SER A 94 2.58 2.75 2.52
CA SER A 94 1.65 3.33 3.51
C SER A 94 2.31 4.35 4.46
N PRO A 95 3.56 4.16 4.92
CA PRO A 95 4.30 5.20 5.65
C PRO A 95 4.49 6.50 4.86
N THR A 96 4.89 6.42 3.59
CA THR A 96 5.04 7.60 2.72
C THR A 96 3.71 8.32 2.52
N ARG A 97 2.62 7.58 2.26
CA ARG A 97 1.28 8.13 2.03
C ARG A 97 0.76 8.85 3.27
N ALA A 98 0.89 8.25 4.45
CA ALA A 98 0.52 8.89 5.71
C ALA A 98 1.33 10.16 5.99
N ALA A 99 2.64 10.13 5.75
CA ALA A 99 3.52 11.29 5.89
C ALA A 99 3.14 12.42 4.91
N LEU A 100 2.85 12.06 3.65
CA LEU A 100 2.47 12.99 2.59
C LEU A 100 1.19 13.77 2.93
N ILE A 101 0.13 13.07 3.34
CA ILE A 101 -1.17 13.73 3.56
C ILE A 101 -1.28 14.47 4.89
N THR A 102 -0.34 14.23 5.83
CA THR A 102 -0.36 14.85 7.16
C THR A 102 0.73 15.91 7.37
N GLY A 103 1.79 15.91 6.54
CA GLY A 103 2.96 16.78 6.73
C GLY A 103 3.75 16.46 7.99
N ARG A 104 3.66 15.21 8.48
CA ARG A 104 4.31 14.71 9.70
C ARG A 104 5.08 13.44 9.39
N ASN A 105 6.12 13.17 10.16
CA ASN A 105 6.85 11.92 10.05
C ASN A 105 5.92 10.73 10.26
N HIS A 106 6.14 9.67 9.52
CA HIS A 106 5.24 8.53 9.47
C HIS A 106 5.01 7.85 10.83
N HIS A 107 6.02 7.79 11.70
CA HIS A 107 5.84 7.29 13.08
C HIS A 107 5.00 8.23 13.95
N SER A 108 5.12 9.56 13.76
CA SER A 108 4.31 10.54 14.51
C SER A 108 2.80 10.36 14.28
N VAL A 109 2.43 9.70 13.17
CA VAL A 109 1.05 9.42 12.77
C VAL A 109 0.72 7.92 12.72
N GLY A 110 1.53 7.09 13.39
CA GLY A 110 1.24 5.67 13.61
C GLY A 110 1.66 4.74 12.48
N PHE A 111 2.34 5.21 11.44
CA PHE A 111 2.72 4.43 10.26
C PHE A 111 4.22 4.09 10.21
N GLY A 112 4.78 3.60 11.31
CA GLY A 112 6.15 3.08 11.33
C GLY A 112 6.35 1.82 10.49
N VAL A 113 5.27 1.22 10.00
CA VAL A 113 5.26 0.01 9.18
C VAL A 113 4.01 0.01 8.30
N LEU A 114 3.90 -0.95 7.36
CA LEU A 114 2.68 -1.17 6.55
C LEU A 114 1.44 -1.40 7.41
N SER A 115 0.28 -0.95 6.94
CA SER A 115 -1.00 -1.09 7.63
C SER A 115 -1.34 -2.54 7.98
N GLU A 116 -0.97 -3.49 7.14
CA GLU A 116 -1.16 -4.93 7.31
C GLU A 116 -0.25 -5.54 8.39
N GLN A 117 0.83 -4.85 8.74
CA GLN A 117 1.82 -5.28 9.72
C GLN A 117 1.81 -4.43 10.99
N SER A 118 0.75 -3.65 11.20
CA SER A 118 0.59 -2.79 12.38
C SER A 118 0.71 -3.56 13.69
N THR A 119 1.24 -2.89 14.71
CA THR A 119 1.38 -3.42 16.08
C THR A 119 0.72 -2.48 17.08
N GLY A 120 0.66 -2.86 18.37
CA GLY A 120 0.01 -2.06 19.40
C GLY A 120 0.83 -0.85 19.92
N PHE A 121 1.98 -0.53 19.30
CA PHE A 121 2.77 0.63 19.72
C PHE A 121 2.28 1.91 19.02
N PRO A 122 2.33 3.08 19.68
CA PRO A 122 1.80 4.34 19.15
C PRO A 122 2.34 4.70 17.76
N GLY A 123 3.65 4.53 17.52
CA GLY A 123 4.28 4.81 16.23
C GLY A 123 3.98 3.77 15.13
N TYR A 124 3.27 2.66 15.43
CA TYR A 124 3.11 1.50 14.56
C TYR A 124 1.68 0.96 14.47
N ASN A 125 0.69 1.70 14.95
CA ASN A 125 -0.70 1.21 15.07
C ASN A 125 -1.57 1.44 13.81
N SER A 126 -1.03 2.12 12.81
CA SER A 126 -1.68 2.48 11.54
C SER A 126 -2.96 3.31 11.71
N ILE A 127 -3.03 4.14 12.74
CA ILE A 127 -4.11 5.08 13.00
C ILE A 127 -3.61 6.52 12.87
N ILE A 128 -4.11 7.26 11.88
CA ILE A 128 -3.93 8.71 11.83
C ILE A 128 -4.83 9.33 12.91
N GLY A 129 -4.21 9.86 13.96
CA GLY A 129 -4.93 10.44 15.08
C GLY A 129 -5.71 11.70 14.69
N ARG A 130 -6.79 12.01 15.40
CA ARG A 130 -7.56 13.26 15.19
C ARG A 130 -6.76 14.52 15.49
N ASP A 131 -5.63 14.38 16.17
CA ASP A 131 -4.63 15.44 16.43
C ASP A 131 -3.68 15.69 15.25
N SER A 132 -3.91 15.02 14.13
CA SER A 132 -3.07 15.02 12.94
C SER A 132 -3.92 15.15 11.67
N ALA A 133 -4.69 16.23 11.57
CA ALA A 133 -5.57 16.48 10.43
C ALA A 133 -4.81 16.40 9.10
N THR A 134 -5.43 15.76 8.12
CA THR A 134 -4.91 15.64 6.76
C THR A 134 -5.05 16.92 5.98
N ILE A 135 -4.27 17.10 4.94
CA ILE A 135 -4.40 18.23 4.02
C ILE A 135 -5.78 18.26 3.34
N GLY A 136 -6.36 17.07 3.05
CA GLY A 136 -7.74 16.98 2.54
C GLY A 136 -8.73 17.66 3.47
N ARG A 137 -8.70 17.34 4.77
CA ARG A 137 -9.58 17.95 5.77
C ARG A 137 -9.35 19.46 5.89
N ILE A 138 -8.09 19.90 5.90
CA ILE A 138 -7.76 21.31 6.05
C ILE A 138 -8.28 22.11 4.84
N LEU A 139 -8.07 21.64 3.62
CA LEU A 139 -8.51 22.30 2.41
C LEU A 139 -10.03 22.29 2.28
N LEU A 140 -10.71 21.18 2.59
CA LEU A 140 -12.16 21.06 2.58
C LEU A 140 -12.81 22.11 3.49
N ASP A 141 -12.38 22.20 4.74
CA ASP A 141 -12.93 23.14 5.71
C ASP A 141 -12.64 24.61 5.34
N ASN A 142 -11.66 24.87 4.46
CA ASN A 142 -11.33 26.18 3.90
C ASN A 142 -11.96 26.44 2.52
N GLY A 143 -12.88 25.58 2.06
CA GLY A 143 -13.70 25.81 0.88
C GLY A 143 -13.16 25.25 -0.43
N TYR A 144 -12.26 24.28 -0.40
CA TYR A 144 -11.90 23.47 -1.56
C TYR A 144 -12.89 22.33 -1.79
N HIS A 145 -13.10 21.94 -3.05
CA HIS A 145 -13.59 20.62 -3.37
C HIS A 145 -12.44 19.60 -3.35
N THR A 146 -12.64 18.44 -2.76
CA THR A 146 -11.57 17.48 -2.51
C THR A 146 -11.93 16.10 -3.04
N ALA A 147 -11.00 15.46 -3.76
CA ALA A 147 -11.17 14.09 -4.23
C ALA A 147 -9.88 13.29 -4.11
N TRP A 148 -10.01 11.99 -3.85
CA TRP A 148 -8.93 11.01 -3.80
C TRP A 148 -9.19 9.91 -4.82
N TYR A 149 -8.23 9.67 -5.71
CA TYR A 149 -8.29 8.65 -6.75
C TYR A 149 -7.16 7.65 -6.61
N GLY A 150 -7.49 6.36 -6.58
CA GLY A 150 -6.52 5.26 -6.60
C GLY A 150 -6.27 4.61 -5.25
N LYS A 151 -5.00 4.35 -4.94
CA LYS A 151 -4.57 3.60 -3.76
C LYS A 151 -4.71 4.44 -2.49
N ASP A 152 -5.42 3.91 -1.50
CA ASP A 152 -5.48 4.51 -0.16
C ASP A 152 -4.29 4.07 0.71
N HIS A 153 -4.25 2.83 1.11
CA HIS A 153 -3.23 2.21 1.96
C HIS A 153 -2.98 2.90 3.32
N ASN A 154 -3.88 3.80 3.75
CA ASN A 154 -3.84 4.45 5.06
C ASN A 154 -5.04 4.08 5.94
N THR A 155 -6.06 3.43 5.42
CA THR A 155 -7.07 2.78 6.24
C THR A 155 -6.45 1.53 6.89
N PRO A 156 -6.50 1.38 8.23
CA PRO A 156 -6.01 0.17 8.87
C PRO A 156 -6.72 -1.08 8.32
N ALA A 157 -5.97 -2.14 8.03
CA ALA A 157 -6.54 -3.36 7.46
C ALA A 157 -7.72 -3.93 8.27
N TYR A 158 -7.70 -3.76 9.59
CA TYR A 158 -8.80 -4.18 10.48
C TYR A 158 -10.00 -3.21 10.52
N GLN A 159 -9.96 -2.09 9.78
CA GLN A 159 -11.06 -1.14 9.58
C GLN A 159 -11.48 -1.02 8.11
N ALA A 160 -10.93 -1.84 7.23
CA ALA A 160 -11.22 -1.83 5.80
C ALA A 160 -12.59 -2.46 5.44
N SER A 161 -13.37 -2.89 6.44
CA SER A 161 -14.70 -3.49 6.23
C SER A 161 -15.69 -2.45 5.70
N GLN A 162 -16.55 -2.87 4.76
CA GLN A 162 -17.67 -2.08 4.25
C GLN A 162 -18.75 -1.74 5.29
N ALA A 163 -18.63 -2.28 6.50
CA ALA A 163 -19.44 -1.90 7.66
C ALA A 163 -18.80 -0.75 8.48
N GLY A 164 -17.63 -0.27 8.06
CA GLY A 164 -16.87 0.73 8.80
C GLY A 164 -16.09 0.17 10.01
N PRO A 165 -15.56 1.06 10.84
CA PRO A 165 -15.76 2.51 10.87
C PRO A 165 -15.07 3.23 9.71
N PHE A 166 -15.68 4.32 9.20
CA PHE A 166 -15.19 5.04 8.03
C PHE A 166 -14.32 6.27 8.34
N ASN A 167 -13.99 6.50 9.61
CA ASN A 167 -13.21 7.68 10.01
C ASN A 167 -11.74 7.67 9.55
N GLN A 168 -11.20 6.50 9.19
CA GLN A 168 -9.86 6.35 8.61
C GLN A 168 -9.89 6.15 7.08
N TRP A 169 -11.09 6.08 6.47
CA TRP A 169 -11.27 6.04 5.03
C TRP A 169 -11.07 7.44 4.42
N PRO A 170 -10.75 7.56 3.13
CA PRO A 170 -10.57 8.86 2.48
C PRO A 170 -11.70 9.84 2.74
N THR A 171 -12.97 9.40 2.69
CA THR A 171 -14.14 10.22 3.01
C THR A 171 -14.19 10.68 4.47
N GLY A 172 -13.70 9.87 5.40
CA GLY A 172 -13.54 10.26 6.82
C GLY A 172 -12.36 11.19 7.08
N MET A 173 -11.40 11.24 6.15
CA MET A 173 -10.19 12.05 6.24
C MET A 173 -10.27 13.38 5.47
N GLY A 174 -11.47 13.76 5.00
CA GLY A 174 -11.73 15.08 4.39
C GLY A 174 -11.65 15.10 2.87
N PHE A 175 -11.92 13.98 2.21
CA PHE A 175 -12.13 13.93 0.77
C PHE A 175 -13.61 13.70 0.48
N GLU A 176 -14.24 14.61 -0.27
CA GLU A 176 -15.67 14.53 -0.62
C GLU A 176 -15.98 13.39 -1.57
N HIS A 177 -14.98 12.97 -2.35
CA HIS A 177 -15.10 11.88 -3.31
C HIS A 177 -13.89 10.95 -3.22
N PHE A 178 -14.13 9.65 -3.29
CA PHE A 178 -13.12 8.61 -3.36
C PHE A 178 -13.47 7.59 -4.44
N TYR A 179 -12.55 7.37 -5.37
CA TYR A 179 -12.65 6.29 -6.35
C TYR A 179 -11.34 5.51 -6.37
N GLY A 180 -11.32 4.30 -5.79
CA GLY A 180 -10.09 3.57 -5.63
C GLY A 180 -10.22 2.29 -4.78
N PHE A 181 -9.10 1.86 -4.23
CA PHE A 181 -8.99 0.66 -3.40
C PHE A 181 -8.30 0.95 -2.07
N ILE A 182 -8.66 0.17 -1.04
CA ILE A 182 -8.24 0.44 0.34
C ILE A 182 -6.89 -0.20 0.68
N GLY A 183 -6.62 -1.40 0.17
CA GLY A 183 -5.41 -2.17 0.48
C GLY A 183 -4.12 -1.66 -0.18
N GLY A 184 -3.05 -2.41 0.03
CA GLY A 184 -1.72 -2.10 -0.53
C GLY A 184 -1.61 -2.38 -2.02
N GLU A 185 -2.43 -3.28 -2.55
CA GLU A 185 -2.43 -3.72 -3.94
C GLU A 185 -3.81 -4.16 -4.40
N THR A 186 -4.05 -4.19 -5.69
CA THR A 186 -5.25 -4.76 -6.30
C THR A 186 -5.01 -5.09 -7.78
N SER A 187 -5.71 -6.09 -8.29
CA SER A 187 -5.80 -6.34 -9.73
C SER A 187 -6.29 -5.08 -10.46
N GLN A 188 -5.66 -4.75 -11.61
CA GLN A 188 -6.18 -3.67 -12.45
C GLN A 188 -7.30 -4.15 -13.38
N TRP A 189 -7.52 -5.48 -13.45
CA TRP A 189 -8.57 -6.11 -14.26
C TRP A 189 -9.84 -6.41 -13.48
N GLN A 190 -9.71 -6.92 -12.26
CA GLN A 190 -10.82 -7.28 -11.37
C GLN A 190 -10.52 -6.81 -9.94
N PRO A 191 -10.45 -5.50 -9.69
CA PRO A 191 -10.11 -4.96 -8.37
C PRO A 191 -11.25 -5.10 -7.36
N HIS A 192 -10.90 -5.12 -6.07
CA HIS A 192 -11.84 -4.78 -5.01
C HIS A 192 -11.92 -3.25 -4.92
N LEU A 193 -12.84 -2.67 -5.64
CA LEU A 193 -12.94 -1.23 -5.88
C LEU A 193 -14.08 -0.59 -5.11
N PHE A 194 -13.86 0.66 -4.70
CA PHE A 194 -14.84 1.48 -3.99
C PHE A 194 -15.12 2.79 -4.74
N ASN A 195 -16.38 3.20 -4.67
CA ASN A 195 -16.81 4.56 -4.89
C ASN A 195 -17.31 5.10 -3.55
N ASP A 196 -16.59 6.05 -2.98
CA ASP A 196 -16.69 6.50 -1.59
C ASP A 196 -16.53 5.33 -0.60
N THR A 197 -17.62 4.85 0.00
CA THR A 197 -17.61 3.71 0.93
C THR A 197 -18.34 2.48 0.38
N GLN A 198 -18.75 2.50 -0.90
CA GLN A 198 -19.50 1.43 -1.54
C GLN A 198 -18.62 0.61 -2.48
N ALA A 199 -18.56 -0.69 -2.28
CA ALA A 199 -17.90 -1.59 -3.21
C ALA A 199 -18.61 -1.59 -4.57
N ILE A 200 -17.85 -1.49 -5.65
CA ILE A 200 -18.35 -1.49 -7.03
C ILE A 200 -17.57 -2.49 -7.89
N TYR A 201 -18.23 -2.99 -8.92
CA TYR A 201 -17.69 -4.04 -9.80
C TYR A 201 -17.84 -3.65 -11.29
N PRO A 202 -17.28 -2.53 -11.76
CA PRO A 202 -17.50 -1.99 -13.11
C PRO A 202 -16.93 -2.85 -14.24
N TYR A 203 -16.01 -3.74 -13.92
CA TYR A 203 -15.41 -4.69 -14.87
C TYR A 203 -16.35 -5.84 -15.27
N VAL A 204 -17.41 -6.11 -14.49
CA VAL A 204 -18.35 -7.20 -14.77
C VAL A 204 -18.99 -6.99 -16.13
N GLY A 205 -18.83 -7.98 -17.02
CA GLY A 205 -19.33 -7.91 -18.40
C GLY A 205 -18.50 -7.05 -19.36
N ASN A 206 -17.39 -6.49 -18.91
CA ASN A 206 -16.45 -5.71 -19.74
C ASN A 206 -15.02 -6.26 -19.64
N PRO A 207 -14.64 -7.23 -20.47
CA PRO A 207 -13.33 -7.88 -20.38
C PRO A 207 -12.14 -6.98 -20.80
N ARG A 208 -12.40 -5.78 -21.32
CA ARG A 208 -11.37 -4.78 -21.67
C ARG A 208 -11.27 -3.66 -20.64
N TRP A 209 -12.06 -3.74 -19.57
CA TRP A 209 -11.98 -2.75 -18.50
C TRP A 209 -10.62 -2.84 -17.81
N ASN A 210 -10.07 -1.69 -17.45
CA ASN A 210 -8.83 -1.60 -16.66
C ASN A 210 -8.92 -0.40 -15.75
N LEU A 211 -8.43 -0.54 -14.52
CA LEU A 211 -8.57 0.48 -13.47
C LEU A 211 -7.88 1.80 -13.83
N GLU A 212 -6.70 1.77 -14.46
CA GLU A 212 -5.96 3.00 -14.81
C GLU A 212 -6.81 3.92 -15.70
N THR A 213 -7.41 3.37 -16.77
CA THR A 213 -8.30 4.15 -17.63
C THR A 213 -9.58 4.56 -16.91
N ALA A 214 -10.22 3.66 -16.17
CA ALA A 214 -11.48 3.95 -15.49
C ALA A 214 -11.32 5.06 -14.44
N MET A 215 -10.21 5.06 -13.73
CA MET A 215 -9.87 6.08 -12.74
C MET A 215 -9.65 7.46 -13.38
N ALA A 216 -8.96 7.51 -14.51
CA ALA A 216 -8.78 8.75 -15.27
C ALA A 216 -10.11 9.27 -15.82
N ASP A 217 -10.97 8.38 -16.34
CA ASP A 217 -12.29 8.75 -16.85
C ASP A 217 -13.17 9.34 -15.75
N ASP A 218 -13.19 8.75 -14.56
CA ASP A 218 -13.98 9.25 -13.42
C ASP A 218 -13.41 10.59 -12.92
N ALA A 219 -12.08 10.73 -12.81
CA ALA A 219 -11.45 12.00 -12.40
C ALA A 219 -11.75 13.14 -13.40
N ILE A 220 -11.72 12.86 -14.69
CA ILE A 220 -12.06 13.83 -15.74
C ILE A 220 -13.55 14.20 -15.65
N HIS A 221 -14.42 13.22 -15.42
CA HIS A 221 -15.85 13.47 -15.21
C HIS A 221 -16.08 14.36 -13.99
N TRP A 222 -15.46 14.06 -12.85
CA TRP A 222 -15.54 14.89 -11.64
C TRP A 222 -15.07 16.33 -11.86
N LEU A 223 -13.93 16.53 -12.55
CA LEU A 223 -13.43 17.87 -12.89
C LEU A 223 -14.41 18.66 -13.75
N ASN A 224 -15.03 18.02 -14.76
CA ASN A 224 -16.05 18.66 -15.60
C ASN A 224 -17.30 19.02 -14.80
N GLN A 225 -17.79 18.13 -13.94
CA GLN A 225 -18.94 18.42 -13.06
C GLN A 225 -18.67 19.62 -12.17
N LEU A 226 -17.51 19.70 -11.53
CA LEU A 226 -17.16 20.85 -10.69
C LEU A 226 -17.13 22.14 -11.49
N ASN A 227 -16.55 22.10 -12.69
CA ASN A 227 -16.48 23.26 -13.55
C ASN A 227 -17.86 23.75 -13.96
N ASP A 228 -18.80 22.84 -14.23
CA ASP A 228 -20.16 23.21 -14.67
C ASP A 228 -21.04 23.68 -13.52
N ILE A 229 -20.84 23.11 -12.31
CA ILE A 229 -21.69 23.40 -11.15
C ILE A 229 -21.13 24.58 -10.33
N ASP A 230 -19.82 24.59 -10.09
CA ASP A 230 -19.15 25.56 -9.21
C ASP A 230 -17.76 25.99 -9.73
N PRO A 231 -17.74 26.69 -10.88
CA PRO A 231 -16.47 27.01 -11.56
C PRO A 231 -15.56 27.95 -10.75
N ALA A 232 -16.10 28.64 -9.75
CA ALA A 232 -15.36 29.61 -8.94
C ALA A 232 -14.57 28.98 -7.79
N MET A 233 -14.93 27.77 -7.37
CA MET A 233 -14.26 27.09 -6.27
C MET A 233 -13.06 26.28 -6.77
N PRO A 234 -11.93 26.35 -6.08
CA PRO A 234 -10.79 25.54 -6.43
C PRO A 234 -10.97 24.09 -5.98
N PHE A 235 -10.24 23.21 -6.61
CA PHE A 235 -10.21 21.78 -6.27
C PHE A 235 -8.84 21.36 -5.71
N PHE A 236 -8.86 20.31 -4.87
CA PHE A 236 -7.73 19.49 -4.51
C PHE A 236 -7.98 18.05 -4.98
N LEU A 237 -7.28 17.65 -6.01
CA LEU A 237 -7.32 16.31 -6.59
C LEU A 237 -6.05 15.57 -6.20
N TYR A 238 -6.19 14.55 -5.35
CA TYR A 238 -5.12 13.61 -4.98
C TYR A 238 -5.24 12.37 -5.86
N TYR A 239 -4.36 12.26 -6.88
CA TYR A 239 -4.39 11.24 -7.90
C TYR A 239 -3.21 10.28 -7.72
N VAL A 240 -3.47 9.08 -7.19
CA VAL A 240 -2.45 8.14 -6.74
C VAL A 240 -2.73 6.73 -7.28
N PRO A 241 -2.43 6.48 -8.56
CA PRO A 241 -2.62 5.17 -9.16
C PRO A 241 -1.82 4.10 -8.42
N GLY A 242 -2.26 2.84 -8.52
CA GLY A 242 -1.50 1.70 -8.00
C GLY A 242 -0.27 1.34 -8.83
N ALA A 243 -0.12 1.95 -10.01
CA ALA A 243 1.04 1.72 -10.88
C ALA A 243 2.30 2.40 -10.30
N THR A 244 3.43 1.69 -10.24
CA THR A 244 3.74 0.39 -10.83
C THR A 244 3.84 -0.75 -9.82
N HIS A 245 3.18 -0.64 -8.66
CA HIS A 245 3.11 -1.77 -7.72
C HIS A 245 2.56 -3.03 -8.42
N ALA A 246 3.02 -4.19 -8.03
CA ALA A 246 2.40 -5.44 -8.49
C ALA A 246 0.93 -5.52 -8.04
N PRO A 247 0.07 -6.21 -8.81
CA PRO A 247 0.37 -6.90 -10.05
C PRO A 247 0.60 -5.94 -11.22
N HIS A 248 1.61 -6.22 -12.04
CA HIS A 248 1.89 -5.40 -13.22
C HIS A 248 0.85 -5.69 -14.31
N HIS A 249 -0.19 -4.87 -14.38
CA HIS A 249 -1.36 -5.09 -15.24
C HIS A 249 -1.63 -3.96 -16.24
N PRO A 250 -0.69 -3.66 -17.17
CA PRO A 250 -0.98 -2.80 -18.30
C PRO A 250 -1.88 -3.50 -19.32
N THR A 251 -2.49 -2.74 -20.25
CA THR A 251 -3.23 -3.37 -21.34
C THR A 251 -2.31 -4.07 -22.36
N PRO A 252 -2.80 -5.07 -23.10
CA PRO A 252 -1.99 -5.77 -24.12
C PRO A 252 -1.39 -4.84 -25.17
N GLU A 253 -2.08 -3.77 -25.52
CA GLU A 253 -1.61 -2.75 -26.46
C GLU A 253 -0.38 -2.02 -25.93
N TRP A 254 -0.37 -1.69 -24.64
CA TRP A 254 0.78 -1.06 -23.99
C TRP A 254 1.96 -2.02 -23.85
N ILE A 255 1.70 -3.30 -23.53
CA ILE A 255 2.74 -4.33 -23.50
C ILE A 255 3.40 -4.45 -24.86
N LYS A 256 2.59 -4.51 -25.94
CA LYS A 256 3.12 -4.56 -27.30
C LYS A 256 3.95 -3.32 -27.64
N LYS A 257 3.42 -2.13 -27.35
CA LYS A 257 4.09 -0.84 -27.62
C LYS A 257 5.48 -0.77 -27.00
N ILE A 258 5.61 -1.14 -25.73
CA ILE A 258 6.91 -1.10 -25.03
C ILE A 258 7.83 -2.23 -25.48
N SER A 259 7.30 -3.43 -25.73
CA SER A 259 8.10 -4.54 -26.26
C SER A 259 8.71 -4.23 -27.62
N ASP A 260 7.96 -3.56 -28.51
CA ASP A 260 8.45 -3.14 -29.83
C ASP A 260 9.58 -2.08 -29.76
N MET A 261 9.76 -1.42 -28.62
CA MET A 261 10.84 -0.45 -28.38
C MET A 261 12.17 -1.09 -27.98
N HIS A 262 12.18 -2.38 -27.63
CA HIS A 262 13.40 -3.13 -27.26
C HIS A 262 14.24 -2.50 -26.13
N LEU A 263 13.58 -1.90 -25.12
CA LEU A 263 14.23 -1.10 -24.08
C LEU A 263 15.09 -1.94 -23.14
N PHE A 264 14.75 -3.21 -22.93
CA PHE A 264 15.33 -4.08 -21.92
C PHE A 264 16.18 -5.23 -22.47
N ASP A 265 16.31 -5.34 -23.80
CA ASP A 265 16.94 -6.48 -24.47
C ASP A 265 18.41 -6.71 -24.08
N LYS A 266 19.12 -5.65 -23.65
CA LYS A 266 20.51 -5.71 -23.23
C LYS A 266 20.70 -6.10 -21.76
N GLY A 267 19.60 -6.26 -21.02
CA GLY A 267 19.58 -6.64 -19.61
C GLY A 267 19.95 -5.54 -18.63
N TRP A 268 19.85 -5.87 -17.36
CA TRP A 268 19.90 -4.90 -16.26
C TRP A 268 21.26 -4.19 -16.08
N ASN A 269 22.39 -4.86 -16.30
CA ASN A 269 23.70 -4.21 -16.17
C ASN A 269 23.88 -3.11 -17.25
N ALA A 270 23.60 -3.43 -18.50
CA ALA A 270 23.67 -2.46 -19.59
C ALA A 270 22.61 -1.34 -19.46
N LEU A 271 21.41 -1.68 -18.99
CA LEU A 271 20.37 -0.70 -18.70
C LEU A 271 20.86 0.31 -17.66
N ARG A 272 21.49 -0.16 -16.61
CA ARG A 272 22.03 0.68 -15.53
C ARG A 272 23.07 1.67 -16.02
N ASP A 273 24.00 1.22 -16.87
CA ASP A 273 24.99 2.09 -17.51
C ASP A 273 24.33 3.15 -18.41
N GLN A 274 23.33 2.74 -19.18
CA GLN A 274 22.56 3.64 -20.05
C GLN A 274 21.81 4.71 -19.25
N ILE A 275 21.10 4.32 -18.19
CA ILE A 275 20.38 5.24 -17.30
C ILE A 275 21.37 6.25 -16.71
N PHE A 276 22.49 5.79 -16.17
CA PHE A 276 23.48 6.67 -15.57
C PHE A 276 24.06 7.70 -16.57
N ALA A 277 24.35 7.26 -17.79
CA ALA A 277 24.79 8.16 -18.85
C ALA A 277 23.71 9.21 -19.21
N ASN A 278 22.45 8.78 -19.31
CA ASN A 278 21.31 9.68 -19.55
C ASN A 278 21.13 10.69 -18.42
N GLN A 279 21.25 10.27 -17.16
CA GLN A 279 21.13 11.12 -15.98
C GLN A 279 22.16 12.26 -16.00
N LYS A 280 23.42 11.95 -16.31
CA LYS A 280 24.47 12.96 -16.50
C LYS A 280 24.15 13.92 -17.64
N LYS A 281 23.70 13.40 -18.77
CA LYS A 281 23.32 14.21 -19.94
C LYS A 281 22.17 15.17 -19.63
N LEU A 282 21.18 14.73 -18.85
CA LEU A 282 20.04 15.54 -18.42
C LEU A 282 20.37 16.49 -17.26
N GLY A 283 21.53 16.33 -16.62
CA GLY A 283 21.96 17.11 -15.45
C GLY A 283 21.15 16.80 -14.18
N VAL A 284 20.39 15.71 -14.15
CA VAL A 284 19.60 15.30 -12.97
C VAL A 284 20.46 14.66 -11.88
N ILE A 285 21.71 14.38 -12.18
CA ILE A 285 22.78 14.06 -11.23
C ILE A 285 24.04 14.89 -11.55
N PRO A 286 24.92 15.17 -10.58
CA PRO A 286 26.19 15.84 -10.83
C PRO A 286 27.07 15.11 -11.86
N GLN A 287 27.89 15.86 -12.61
CA GLN A 287 28.76 15.27 -13.63
C GLN A 287 29.85 14.36 -13.06
N ASP A 288 30.29 14.64 -11.84
CA ASP A 288 31.28 13.88 -11.06
C ASP A 288 30.66 12.73 -10.24
N ALA A 289 29.33 12.60 -10.22
CA ALA A 289 28.65 11.48 -9.56
C ALA A 289 29.21 10.13 -10.04
N LYS A 290 29.32 9.19 -9.12
CA LYS A 290 29.80 7.84 -9.39
C LYS A 290 28.63 6.87 -9.43
N LEU A 291 28.66 5.94 -10.39
CA LEU A 291 27.72 4.83 -10.40
C LEU A 291 28.10 3.84 -9.29
N THR A 292 27.18 3.57 -8.36
CA THR A 292 27.41 2.61 -7.29
C THR A 292 27.68 1.21 -7.85
N PRO A 293 28.52 0.36 -7.23
CA PRO A 293 28.84 -0.96 -7.78
C PRO A 293 27.63 -1.88 -7.85
N TRP A 294 27.67 -2.79 -8.82
CA TRP A 294 26.72 -3.92 -8.84
C TRP A 294 27.10 -4.92 -7.74
N PRO A 295 26.17 -5.37 -6.89
CA PRO A 295 26.46 -6.26 -5.77
C PRO A 295 26.52 -7.73 -6.24
N HIS A 296 27.61 -8.13 -6.83
CA HIS A 296 27.80 -9.47 -7.43
C HIS A 296 27.54 -10.62 -6.46
N GLU A 297 27.75 -10.40 -5.16
CA GLU A 297 27.50 -11.38 -4.10
C GLU A 297 25.99 -11.59 -3.82
N LEU A 298 25.16 -10.65 -4.25
CA LEU A 298 23.70 -10.68 -4.04
C LEU A 298 22.91 -10.91 -5.34
N LEU A 299 23.40 -10.35 -6.46
CA LEU A 299 22.68 -10.30 -7.73
C LEU A 299 23.55 -10.86 -8.86
N LYS A 300 22.99 -11.77 -9.65
CA LYS A 300 23.64 -12.28 -10.85
C LYS A 300 23.84 -11.19 -11.89
N ASN A 301 24.96 -11.26 -12.62
CA ASN A 301 25.11 -10.47 -13.85
C ASN A 301 24.21 -11.03 -14.96
N TRP A 302 23.82 -10.15 -15.87
CA TRP A 302 23.00 -10.54 -17.03
C TRP A 302 23.63 -11.63 -17.88
N ASP A 303 24.96 -11.59 -18.06
CA ASP A 303 25.68 -12.54 -18.90
C ASP A 303 25.77 -13.95 -18.29
N GLU A 304 25.53 -14.08 -16.98
CA GLU A 304 25.52 -15.37 -16.27
C GLU A 304 24.20 -16.13 -16.45
N LEU A 305 23.18 -15.48 -17.06
CA LEU A 305 21.86 -16.04 -17.20
C LEU A 305 21.75 -16.93 -18.45
N SER A 306 20.91 -17.97 -18.34
CA SER A 306 20.51 -18.79 -19.48
C SER A 306 19.59 -18.01 -20.42
N ASP A 307 19.45 -18.47 -21.66
CA ASP A 307 18.55 -17.87 -22.66
C ASP A 307 17.09 -17.88 -22.21
N VAL A 308 16.66 -18.87 -21.44
CA VAL A 308 15.31 -18.96 -20.89
C VAL A 308 15.08 -17.88 -19.83
N GLU A 309 16.05 -17.68 -18.92
CA GLU A 309 16.00 -16.61 -17.92
C GLU A 309 15.97 -15.24 -18.61
N LYS A 310 16.87 -14.97 -19.56
CA LYS A 310 16.91 -13.72 -20.31
C LYS A 310 15.59 -13.43 -21.01
N LYS A 311 15.02 -14.43 -21.68
CA LYS A 311 13.74 -14.29 -22.39
C LYS A 311 12.60 -13.91 -21.43
N LEU A 312 12.49 -14.61 -20.30
CA LEU A 312 11.47 -14.36 -19.30
C LEU A 312 11.64 -12.95 -18.70
N TYR A 313 12.85 -12.63 -18.23
CA TYR A 313 13.10 -11.36 -17.52
C TYR A 313 12.94 -10.13 -18.42
N ILE A 314 13.23 -10.24 -19.72
CA ILE A 314 12.88 -9.20 -20.70
C ILE A 314 11.36 -9.02 -20.78
N ARG A 315 10.58 -10.11 -20.79
CA ARG A 315 9.11 -10.03 -20.80
C ARG A 315 8.58 -9.33 -19.55
N GLU A 316 9.09 -9.69 -18.39
CA GLU A 316 8.72 -9.07 -17.11
C GLU A 316 8.99 -7.56 -17.10
N ALA A 317 10.21 -7.16 -17.52
CA ALA A 317 10.60 -5.75 -17.60
C ALA A 317 9.75 -4.96 -18.62
N ASN A 318 9.41 -5.57 -19.77
CA ASN A 318 8.52 -4.97 -20.75
C ASN A 318 7.11 -4.74 -20.18
N VAL A 319 6.59 -5.68 -19.40
CA VAL A 319 5.27 -5.53 -18.74
C VAL A 319 5.30 -4.42 -17.69
N TYR A 320 6.34 -4.36 -16.85
CA TYR A 320 6.53 -3.26 -15.89
C TYR A 320 6.65 -1.90 -16.60
N GLY A 321 7.52 -1.81 -17.64
CA GLY A 321 7.70 -0.57 -18.39
C GLY A 321 6.42 -0.13 -19.10
N ALA A 322 5.64 -1.09 -19.61
CA ALA A 322 4.32 -0.83 -20.17
C ALA A 322 3.33 -0.28 -19.13
N TYR A 323 3.40 -0.78 -17.90
CA TYR A 323 2.52 -0.34 -16.84
C TYR A 323 2.82 1.11 -16.41
N LEU A 324 4.11 1.48 -16.26
CA LEU A 324 4.50 2.87 -15.98
C LEU A 324 4.09 3.81 -17.13
N ALA A 325 4.40 3.44 -18.36
CA ALA A 325 4.07 4.28 -19.51
C ALA A 325 2.55 4.45 -19.74
N TYR A 326 1.76 3.42 -19.41
CA TYR A 326 0.31 3.47 -19.45
C TYR A 326 -0.26 4.38 -18.36
N ALA A 327 0.18 4.22 -17.12
CA ALA A 327 -0.26 5.08 -16.02
C ALA A 327 0.09 6.55 -16.27
N ASP A 328 1.31 6.84 -16.76
CA ASP A 328 1.71 8.21 -17.15
C ASP A 328 0.84 8.78 -18.26
N ASN A 329 0.43 7.95 -19.23
CA ASN A 329 -0.53 8.36 -20.29
C ASN A 329 -1.89 8.76 -19.70
N GLU A 330 -2.43 7.97 -18.76
CA GLU A 330 -3.72 8.26 -18.12
C GLU A 330 -3.65 9.51 -17.24
N ILE A 331 -2.55 9.69 -16.50
CA ILE A 331 -2.23 10.94 -15.79
C ILE A 331 -2.21 12.13 -16.77
N GLY A 332 -1.60 11.95 -17.94
CA GLY A 332 -1.56 12.96 -19.01
C GLY A 332 -2.96 13.39 -19.47
N ARG A 333 -3.92 12.46 -19.51
CA ARG A 333 -5.33 12.76 -19.84
C ARG A 333 -5.98 13.64 -18.77
N VAL A 334 -5.74 13.36 -17.48
CA VAL A 334 -6.25 14.17 -16.38
C VAL A 334 -5.67 15.60 -16.42
N ILE A 335 -4.35 15.71 -16.66
CA ILE A 335 -3.70 17.03 -16.82
C ILE A 335 -4.29 17.78 -18.03
N GLN A 336 -4.55 17.08 -19.15
CA GLN A 336 -5.15 17.69 -20.32
C GLN A 336 -6.58 18.20 -20.05
N ALA A 337 -7.37 17.47 -19.26
CA ALA A 337 -8.70 17.93 -18.87
C ALA A 337 -8.64 19.25 -18.05
N VAL A 338 -7.67 19.41 -17.15
CA VAL A 338 -7.44 20.68 -16.44
C VAL A 338 -7.10 21.81 -17.40
N ASP A 339 -6.30 21.52 -18.45
CA ASP A 339 -5.94 22.49 -19.48
C ASP A 339 -7.15 22.86 -20.36
N ASP A 340 -7.92 21.89 -20.82
CA ASP A 340 -9.14 22.09 -21.62
C ASP A 340 -10.20 22.93 -20.89
N LEU A 341 -10.25 22.83 -19.56
CA LEU A 341 -11.10 23.67 -18.71
C LEU A 341 -10.54 25.10 -18.50
N GLY A 342 -9.37 25.41 -19.07
CA GLY A 342 -8.72 26.71 -18.92
C GLY A 342 -8.22 27.01 -17.51
N LYS A 343 -7.99 25.98 -16.68
CA LYS A 343 -7.59 26.13 -15.28
C LYS A 343 -6.08 25.92 -15.05
N LEU A 344 -5.33 25.52 -16.07
CA LEU A 344 -3.91 25.12 -15.93
C LEU A 344 -3.03 26.24 -15.36
N ASP A 345 -3.25 27.48 -15.75
CA ASP A 345 -2.44 28.62 -15.30
C ASP A 345 -2.48 28.84 -13.79
N ASN A 346 -3.62 28.53 -13.16
CA ASN A 346 -3.78 28.61 -11.70
C ASN A 346 -3.96 27.23 -11.07
N THR A 347 -3.30 26.22 -11.61
CA THR A 347 -3.22 24.89 -11.02
C THR A 347 -1.78 24.58 -10.67
N LEU A 348 -1.52 24.33 -9.37
CA LEU A 348 -0.27 23.75 -8.90
C LEU A 348 -0.34 22.25 -9.14
N ILE A 349 0.55 21.73 -9.99
CA ILE A 349 0.69 20.30 -10.25
C ILE A 349 1.99 19.81 -9.62
N ILE A 350 1.89 18.81 -8.77
CA ILE A 350 3.03 18.11 -8.15
C ILE A 350 2.95 16.66 -8.60
N TYR A 351 3.98 16.15 -9.28
CA TYR A 351 4.06 14.75 -9.67
C TYR A 351 5.30 14.11 -9.03
N ILE A 352 5.06 13.28 -8.02
CA ILE A 352 6.05 12.47 -7.32
C ILE A 352 6.12 11.12 -8.05
N SER A 353 7.27 10.80 -8.62
CA SER A 353 7.49 9.55 -9.36
C SER A 353 8.02 8.47 -8.42
N GLY A 354 7.09 7.79 -7.77
CA GLY A 354 7.36 6.75 -6.78
C GLY A 354 7.19 7.22 -5.33
N ASP A 355 6.49 6.42 -4.54
CA ASP A 355 6.34 6.61 -3.10
C ASP A 355 7.50 5.96 -2.30
N ASN A 356 8.26 5.11 -2.95
CA ASN A 356 9.51 4.47 -2.52
C ASN A 356 10.26 3.98 -3.77
N GLY A 357 11.45 3.43 -3.61
CA GLY A 357 12.19 2.80 -4.70
C GLY A 357 11.44 1.61 -5.31
N ALA A 358 11.94 1.11 -6.43
CA ALA A 358 11.38 -0.05 -7.10
C ALA A 358 11.35 -1.29 -6.19
N ALA A 359 10.34 -2.15 -6.38
CA ALA A 359 10.08 -3.28 -5.49
C ALA A 359 10.92 -4.52 -5.82
N ALA A 360 11.28 -5.27 -4.80
CA ALA A 360 12.04 -6.53 -4.92
C ALA A 360 11.23 -7.78 -4.55
N GLU A 361 9.93 -7.63 -4.34
CA GLU A 361 9.05 -8.71 -3.87
C GLU A 361 8.83 -9.82 -4.91
N GLY A 362 9.19 -9.61 -6.19
CA GLY A 362 9.04 -10.57 -7.28
C GLY A 362 9.99 -11.77 -7.26
N ARG A 363 10.84 -11.92 -6.23
CA ARG A 363 11.81 -13.01 -6.11
C ARG A 363 12.93 -12.96 -7.17
N ALA A 364 13.80 -13.98 -7.14
CA ALA A 364 14.95 -14.04 -8.05
C ALA A 364 14.57 -14.18 -9.53
N ASN A 365 13.47 -14.87 -9.79
CA ASN A 365 13.03 -15.24 -11.13
C ASN A 365 11.78 -14.49 -11.60
N GLY A 366 11.33 -13.49 -10.86
CA GLY A 366 9.97 -12.97 -11.01
C GLY A 366 8.92 -13.94 -10.46
N THR A 367 7.67 -13.58 -10.52
CA THR A 367 6.56 -14.45 -10.15
C THR A 367 5.34 -14.20 -11.03
N TRP A 368 4.62 -15.27 -11.38
CA TRP A 368 3.34 -15.16 -12.08
C TRP A 368 2.20 -14.72 -11.13
N SER A 369 2.42 -14.87 -9.82
CA SER A 369 1.48 -14.51 -8.77
C SER A 369 2.24 -14.07 -7.52
N GLU A 370 2.12 -12.80 -7.17
CA GLU A 370 2.74 -12.24 -5.96
C GLU A 370 2.18 -12.91 -4.69
N THR A 371 0.88 -13.22 -4.67
CA THR A 371 0.27 -14.02 -3.59
C THR A 371 0.99 -15.35 -3.38
N ALA A 372 1.36 -16.05 -4.46
CA ALA A 372 2.14 -17.28 -4.37
C ALA A 372 3.54 -16.99 -3.82
N GLY A 373 4.17 -15.91 -4.25
CA GLY A 373 5.47 -15.43 -3.74
C GLY A 373 5.43 -15.17 -2.23
N PHE A 374 4.46 -14.43 -1.72
CA PHE A 374 4.28 -14.19 -0.28
C PHE A 374 4.02 -15.47 0.51
N ASN A 375 3.41 -16.47 -0.09
CA ASN A 375 3.26 -17.79 0.50
C ASN A 375 4.53 -18.67 0.37
N GLY A 376 5.65 -18.12 -0.08
CA GLY A 376 6.94 -18.80 -0.15
C GLY A 376 7.14 -19.68 -1.38
N ILE A 377 6.30 -19.55 -2.41
CA ILE A 377 6.48 -20.24 -3.69
C ILE A 377 7.51 -19.47 -4.53
N ASP A 378 8.58 -20.16 -4.89
CA ASP A 378 9.61 -19.64 -5.79
C ASP A 378 9.86 -20.70 -6.88
N LEU A 379 9.47 -20.38 -8.12
CA LEU A 379 9.61 -21.29 -9.25
C LEU A 379 10.81 -20.89 -10.11
N PRO A 380 11.56 -21.86 -10.65
CA PRO A 380 12.61 -21.54 -11.61
C PRO A 380 12.02 -20.99 -12.91
N ALA A 381 12.77 -20.14 -13.60
CA ALA A 381 12.35 -19.47 -14.83
C ALA A 381 11.75 -20.40 -15.89
N LYS A 382 12.31 -21.62 -16.05
CA LYS A 382 11.79 -22.62 -17.00
C LYS A 382 10.33 -23.03 -16.72
N ASP A 383 9.93 -23.06 -15.44
CA ASP A 383 8.58 -23.45 -15.04
C ASP A 383 7.62 -22.25 -15.12
N LEU A 384 8.13 -21.01 -14.93
CA LEU A 384 7.40 -19.75 -15.12
C LEU A 384 7.07 -19.50 -16.58
N MET A 385 7.81 -20.04 -17.54
CA MET A 385 7.55 -19.89 -18.98
C MET A 385 6.16 -20.35 -19.40
N LYS A 386 5.47 -21.16 -18.60
CA LYS A 386 4.09 -21.56 -18.93
C LYS A 386 3.10 -20.36 -18.92
N TRP A 387 3.43 -19.27 -18.21
CA TRP A 387 2.62 -18.03 -18.18
C TRP A 387 3.17 -16.91 -19.06
N TYR A 388 4.26 -17.17 -19.80
CA TYR A 388 4.97 -16.16 -20.59
C TYR A 388 4.05 -15.32 -21.49
N ASP A 389 3.16 -15.97 -22.23
CA ASP A 389 2.27 -15.31 -23.20
C ASP A 389 1.15 -14.49 -22.54
N VAL A 390 0.74 -14.88 -21.33
CA VAL A 390 -0.32 -14.24 -20.55
C VAL A 390 0.19 -13.32 -19.43
N TRP A 391 1.50 -13.13 -19.35
CA TRP A 391 2.13 -12.27 -18.35
C TRP A 391 1.63 -10.83 -18.46
N GLY A 392 1.00 -10.32 -17.38
CA GLY A 392 0.38 -8.98 -17.31
C GLY A 392 -1.10 -8.94 -17.67
N THR A 393 -1.70 -10.08 -18.06
CA THR A 393 -3.17 -10.21 -18.24
C THR A 393 -3.84 -10.60 -16.94
N ASP A 394 -5.17 -10.68 -16.95
CA ASP A 394 -5.99 -11.15 -15.81
C ASP A 394 -5.73 -12.61 -15.39
N GLN A 395 -4.97 -13.37 -16.20
CA GLN A 395 -4.59 -14.75 -15.88
C GLN A 395 -3.30 -14.85 -15.05
N THR A 396 -2.67 -13.72 -14.72
CA THR A 396 -1.50 -13.63 -13.86
C THR A 396 -1.68 -12.51 -12.86
N TYR A 397 -0.89 -12.53 -11.79
CA TYR A 397 -0.79 -11.48 -10.77
C TYR A 397 0.70 -11.17 -10.58
N PRO A 398 1.38 -10.63 -11.63
CA PRO A 398 2.79 -10.82 -11.82
C PRO A 398 3.65 -9.73 -11.18
N HIS A 399 4.88 -10.12 -10.85
CA HIS A 399 5.95 -9.21 -10.49
C HIS A 399 7.25 -9.61 -11.22
N PHE A 400 8.16 -8.65 -11.43
CA PHE A 400 9.45 -8.90 -12.10
C PHE A 400 10.52 -9.46 -11.15
N ALA A 401 11.60 -10.03 -11.72
CA ALA A 401 12.79 -10.45 -11.00
C ALA A 401 13.51 -9.26 -10.34
N TYR A 402 13.87 -9.38 -9.04
CA TYR A 402 14.40 -8.27 -8.24
C TYR A 402 15.67 -7.56 -8.76
N PRO A 403 16.55 -8.16 -9.61
CA PRO A 403 17.66 -7.39 -10.17
C PRO A 403 17.22 -6.20 -11.03
N TRP A 404 16.02 -6.24 -11.60
CA TRP A 404 15.45 -5.08 -12.31
C TRP A 404 15.20 -3.89 -11.36
N ALA A 405 14.75 -4.15 -10.12
CA ALA A 405 14.56 -3.09 -9.13
C ALA A 405 15.86 -2.33 -8.89
N TRP A 406 16.98 -3.05 -8.66
CA TRP A 406 18.29 -2.42 -8.49
C TRP A 406 18.69 -1.56 -9.70
N ALA A 407 18.42 -2.04 -10.92
CA ALA A 407 18.73 -1.28 -12.13
C ALA A 407 17.85 -0.03 -12.29
N LEU A 408 16.58 -0.12 -11.92
CA LEU A 408 15.62 0.99 -12.02
C LEU A 408 15.83 2.06 -10.93
N ASP A 409 16.52 1.74 -9.82
CA ASP A 409 16.92 2.71 -8.78
C ASP A 409 18.28 3.38 -9.06
N THR A 410 18.84 3.18 -10.24
CA THR A 410 20.10 3.84 -10.68
C THR A 410 20.05 5.35 -10.44
N PRO A 411 21.10 5.97 -9.85
CA PRO A 411 22.47 5.45 -9.67
C PRO A 411 22.74 4.89 -8.27
N TYR A 412 21.71 4.71 -7.45
CA TYR A 412 21.80 4.45 -6.02
C TYR A 412 22.01 2.97 -5.69
N LYS A 413 22.30 2.70 -4.41
CA LYS A 413 22.30 1.36 -3.80
C LYS A 413 20.91 1.06 -3.24
N TRP A 414 20.54 -0.22 -3.25
CA TRP A 414 19.31 -0.74 -2.66
C TRP A 414 18.04 -0.24 -3.37
N MET A 415 16.89 -0.43 -2.74
CA MET A 415 15.56 -0.27 -3.30
C MET A 415 14.50 -0.19 -2.19
N LYS A 416 13.22 -0.30 -2.52
CA LYS A 416 12.09 -0.39 -1.57
C LYS A 416 12.47 -1.22 -0.32
N GLN A 417 11.95 -0.87 0.84
CA GLN A 417 12.18 -1.41 2.18
C GLN A 417 13.49 -0.94 2.86
N ILE A 418 14.45 -0.38 2.12
CA ILE A 418 15.74 0.02 2.70
C ILE A 418 15.79 1.53 2.88
N PRO A 419 15.57 2.06 4.11
CA PRO A 419 15.46 3.49 4.36
C PRO A 419 16.81 4.21 4.44
N SER A 420 17.89 3.48 4.69
CA SER A 420 19.23 4.04 4.90
C SER A 420 19.98 4.35 3.61
N PHE A 421 19.47 3.91 2.46
CA PHE A 421 20.08 4.14 1.15
C PHE A 421 19.08 4.74 0.17
N PHE A 422 19.61 5.56 -0.73
CA PHE A 422 18.80 6.40 -1.61
C PHE A 422 18.01 5.63 -2.69
N GLY A 423 18.38 4.41 -3.02
CA GLY A 423 17.53 3.56 -3.84
C GLY A 423 16.16 3.28 -3.21
N GLY A 424 16.08 3.26 -1.86
CA GLY A 424 14.80 3.11 -1.16
C GLY A 424 14.01 4.41 -0.98
N THR A 425 14.69 5.55 -0.90
CA THR A 425 14.08 6.80 -0.40
C THR A 425 14.12 8.00 -1.34
N ARG A 426 15.06 8.06 -2.30
CA ARG A 426 15.18 9.22 -3.19
C ARG A 426 14.32 9.05 -4.42
N GLN A 427 13.37 9.99 -4.61
CA GLN A 427 12.40 9.97 -5.69
C GLN A 427 12.59 11.16 -6.64
N GLY A 428 12.25 10.96 -7.92
CA GLY A 428 12.13 12.05 -8.86
C GLY A 428 10.79 12.77 -8.66
N MET A 429 10.81 14.10 -8.61
CA MET A 429 9.58 14.88 -8.52
C MET A 429 9.60 16.04 -9.51
N ALA A 430 8.48 16.33 -10.17
CA ALA A 430 8.31 17.52 -10.98
C ALA A 430 7.15 18.37 -10.43
N ILE A 431 7.35 19.70 -10.47
CA ILE A 431 6.33 20.67 -10.05
C ILE A 431 6.14 21.70 -11.15
N SER A 432 4.89 21.96 -11.53
CA SER A 432 4.54 23.08 -12.40
C SER A 432 3.40 23.92 -11.82
N TRP A 433 3.50 25.23 -12.01
CA TRP A 433 2.45 26.19 -11.74
C TRP A 433 2.63 27.33 -12.75
N THR A 434 2.03 27.16 -13.91
CA THR A 434 2.36 27.89 -15.13
C THR A 434 2.26 29.39 -14.97
N GLY A 435 1.25 29.87 -14.23
CA GLY A 435 1.10 31.29 -13.91
C GLY A 435 2.17 31.88 -13.00
N HIS A 436 2.88 31.07 -12.23
CA HIS A 436 3.76 31.50 -11.12
C HIS A 436 5.21 31.05 -11.29
N ILE A 437 5.49 29.78 -11.60
CA ILE A 437 6.85 29.27 -11.80
C ILE A 437 7.32 29.64 -13.20
N LYS A 438 8.38 30.46 -13.29
CA LYS A 438 8.92 30.95 -14.58
C LYS A 438 10.13 30.16 -15.06
N ASP A 439 10.81 29.45 -14.16
CA ASP A 439 11.95 28.58 -14.48
C ASP A 439 11.44 27.29 -15.12
N LYS A 440 11.81 27.04 -16.38
CA LYS A 440 11.36 25.87 -17.14
C LYS A 440 12.48 24.86 -17.25
N TRP A 441 12.18 23.57 -17.07
CA TRP A 441 13.17 22.51 -16.93
C TRP A 441 14.20 22.79 -15.82
N GLY A 442 13.85 23.67 -14.86
CA GLY A 442 14.71 24.02 -13.75
C GLY A 442 15.00 22.81 -12.87
N ILE A 443 16.23 22.73 -12.35
CA ILE A 443 16.63 21.68 -11.40
C ILE A 443 16.69 22.28 -10.01
N ARG A 444 16.28 21.50 -9.02
CA ARG A 444 16.35 21.81 -7.58
C ARG A 444 16.99 20.63 -6.86
N ASN A 445 18.15 20.90 -6.26
CA ASN A 445 18.98 19.93 -5.56
C ASN A 445 18.91 20.03 -4.04
N GLN A 446 18.10 20.95 -3.52
CA GLN A 446 17.90 21.08 -2.09
C GLN A 446 17.29 19.79 -1.54
N PHE A 447 17.75 19.36 -0.37
CA PHE A 447 17.16 18.24 0.33
C PHE A 447 15.72 18.57 0.74
N HIS A 448 14.78 17.76 0.34
CA HIS A 448 13.40 17.83 0.77
C HIS A 448 12.84 16.42 1.02
N HIS A 449 11.80 16.36 1.84
CA HIS A 449 11.15 15.12 2.20
C HIS A 449 9.65 15.22 1.95
N VAL A 450 8.98 14.09 1.82
CA VAL A 450 7.54 14.00 1.54
C VAL A 450 6.67 14.79 2.53
N ILE A 451 7.13 14.96 3.79
CA ILE A 451 6.45 15.79 4.79
C ILE A 451 6.42 17.29 4.45
N ASP A 452 7.26 17.75 3.52
CA ASP A 452 7.38 19.16 3.11
C ASP A 452 6.25 19.58 2.15
N ILE A 453 5.50 18.63 1.60
CA ILE A 453 4.40 18.92 0.67
C ILE A 453 3.27 19.68 1.37
N VAL A 454 2.81 19.22 2.54
CA VAL A 454 1.69 19.89 3.25
C VAL A 454 2.01 21.35 3.59
N PRO A 455 3.12 21.70 4.26
CA PRO A 455 3.43 23.10 4.54
C PRO A 455 3.62 23.93 3.26
N THR A 456 4.07 23.32 2.15
CA THR A 456 4.14 23.99 0.84
C THR A 456 2.75 24.32 0.32
N LEU A 457 1.82 23.37 0.37
CA LEU A 457 0.42 23.59 -0.05
C LEU A 457 -0.25 24.68 0.81
N LEU A 458 -0.02 24.69 2.11
CA LEU A 458 -0.54 25.70 3.02
C LEU A 458 0.00 27.11 2.68
N GLU A 459 1.31 27.21 2.41
CA GLU A 459 1.92 28.49 2.03
C GLU A 459 1.35 29.03 0.72
N VAL A 460 1.29 28.21 -0.33
CA VAL A 460 0.84 28.66 -1.66
C VAL A 460 -0.66 28.97 -1.70
N THR A 461 -1.46 28.34 -0.85
CA THR A 461 -2.90 28.64 -0.71
C THR A 461 -3.21 29.82 0.22
N GLY A 462 -2.20 30.23 1.02
CA GLY A 462 -2.39 31.23 2.07
C GLY A 462 -3.24 30.76 3.23
N ILE A 463 -3.42 29.44 3.39
CA ILE A 463 -4.18 28.82 4.49
C ILE A 463 -3.19 28.49 5.62
N PRO A 464 -3.43 28.97 6.85
CA PRO A 464 -2.55 28.66 7.97
C PRO A 464 -2.68 27.22 8.41
N ALA A 465 -1.62 26.65 9.00
CA ALA A 465 -1.71 25.38 9.69
C ALA A 465 -2.74 25.46 10.83
N PRO A 466 -3.69 24.53 10.95
CA PRO A 466 -4.70 24.57 12.00
C PRO A 466 -4.08 24.34 13.38
N VAL A 467 -4.55 25.08 14.36
CA VAL A 467 -4.21 24.88 15.79
C VAL A 467 -5.17 23.88 16.43
N MET A 468 -6.42 23.86 15.95
CA MET A 468 -7.49 23.00 16.46
C MET A 468 -8.39 22.54 15.34
N VAL A 469 -8.73 21.26 15.32
CA VAL A 469 -9.72 20.66 14.41
C VAL A 469 -10.71 19.85 15.22
N ASP A 470 -12.00 20.06 15.03
CA ASP A 470 -13.09 19.43 15.80
C ASP A 470 -12.92 19.54 17.33
N GLY A 471 -12.34 20.64 17.81
CA GLY A 471 -12.06 20.85 19.23
C GLY A 471 -10.81 20.12 19.74
N ILE A 472 -10.06 19.47 18.89
CA ILE A 472 -8.83 18.73 19.24
C ILE A 472 -7.60 19.55 18.82
N ALA A 473 -6.70 19.80 19.75
CA ALA A 473 -5.43 20.47 19.47
C ALA A 473 -4.58 19.63 18.50
N GLN A 474 -4.03 20.31 17.49
CA GLN A 474 -3.26 19.65 16.45
C GLN A 474 -1.78 19.54 16.82
N LYS A 475 -1.18 18.38 16.57
CA LYS A 475 0.28 18.25 16.54
C LYS A 475 0.87 19.23 15.51
N PRO A 476 2.05 19.81 15.75
CA PRO A 476 2.73 20.61 14.74
C PRO A 476 2.92 19.84 13.43
N ILE A 477 2.87 20.56 12.31
CA ILE A 477 3.39 20.05 11.04
C ILE A 477 4.91 20.00 11.17
N GLU A 478 5.51 18.89 10.74
CA GLU A 478 6.94 18.61 10.98
C GLU A 478 7.81 18.91 9.76
N GLY A 479 7.20 19.02 8.58
CA GLY A 479 7.86 19.43 7.35
C GLY A 479 8.07 20.93 7.26
N VAL A 480 8.83 21.36 6.24
CA VAL A 480 9.13 22.74 5.88
C VAL A 480 8.65 23.07 4.47
N SER A 481 8.23 24.31 4.21
CA SER A 481 7.75 24.69 2.88
C SER A 481 8.88 24.71 1.85
N MET A 482 8.59 24.18 0.66
CA MET A 482 9.45 24.19 -0.52
C MET A 482 9.19 25.40 -1.43
N ALA A 483 8.16 26.23 -1.14
CA ALA A 483 7.71 27.32 -2.02
C ALA A 483 8.83 28.34 -2.32
N TYR A 484 9.79 28.55 -1.41
CA TYR A 484 10.95 29.41 -1.66
C TYR A 484 11.75 28.99 -2.91
N SER A 485 11.83 27.70 -3.22
CA SER A 485 12.58 27.15 -4.33
C SER A 485 11.88 27.32 -5.69
N PHE A 486 10.63 27.80 -5.72
CA PHE A 486 9.90 28.08 -6.95
C PHE A 486 10.51 29.28 -7.71
N ASP A 487 11.13 30.20 -6.98
CA ASP A 487 11.88 31.30 -7.61
C ASP A 487 13.25 30.80 -8.11
N LYS A 488 13.57 31.16 -9.37
CA LYS A 488 14.88 30.89 -9.97
C LYS A 488 16.04 31.49 -9.18
N ALA A 489 15.84 32.63 -8.54
CA ALA A 489 16.85 33.28 -7.71
C ALA A 489 17.29 32.39 -6.53
N ASN A 490 16.45 31.44 -6.11
CA ASN A 490 16.69 30.51 -5.01
C ASN A 490 17.09 29.10 -5.50
N ALA A 491 17.47 28.94 -6.79
CA ALA A 491 17.79 27.62 -7.33
C ALA A 491 18.91 26.91 -6.54
N ASP A 492 19.88 27.68 -6.03
CA ASP A 492 21.00 27.18 -5.24
C ASP A 492 20.93 27.59 -3.76
N ALA A 493 19.77 28.07 -3.28
CA ALA A 493 19.57 28.40 -1.87
C ALA A 493 19.69 27.14 -0.99
N PRO A 494 20.23 27.24 0.22
CA PRO A 494 20.28 26.10 1.12
C PRO A 494 18.87 25.60 1.47
N SER A 495 18.73 24.30 1.67
CA SER A 495 17.48 23.73 2.15
C SER A 495 17.19 24.17 3.59
N PRO A 496 15.96 24.56 3.93
CA PRO A 496 15.53 24.74 5.31
C PRO A 496 15.26 23.40 6.03
N HIS A 497 15.30 22.27 5.34
CA HIS A 497 15.14 20.93 5.91
C HIS A 497 16.50 20.38 6.34
N HIS A 498 16.88 20.64 7.59
CA HIS A 498 18.21 20.34 8.11
C HIS A 498 18.39 18.90 8.56
N THR A 499 17.34 18.26 9.08
CA THR A 499 17.43 16.93 9.72
C THR A 499 16.26 16.07 9.36
N GLN A 500 16.51 14.86 8.86
CA GLN A 500 15.50 13.83 8.59
C GLN A 500 16.02 12.47 9.00
N TYR A 501 15.31 11.81 9.91
CA TYR A 501 15.54 10.39 10.18
C TYR A 501 14.84 9.51 9.15
N PHE A 502 15.36 8.33 8.98
CA PHE A 502 14.77 7.25 8.18
C PHE A 502 14.79 5.97 9.01
N GLU A 503 13.66 5.28 9.08
CA GLU A 503 13.57 3.97 9.73
C GLU A 503 12.52 3.12 9.02
N MET A 504 12.84 1.84 8.79
CA MET A 504 11.92 0.82 8.32
C MET A 504 12.47 -0.56 8.68
N PHE A 505 11.65 -1.40 9.31
CA PHE A 505 12.03 -2.77 9.67
C PHE A 505 13.32 -2.85 10.50
N GLY A 506 13.55 -1.87 11.38
CA GLY A 506 14.75 -1.77 12.19
C GLY A 506 15.98 -1.21 11.48
N VAL A 507 15.97 -1.08 10.15
CA VAL A 507 17.04 -0.43 9.38
C VAL A 507 16.94 1.07 9.54
N GLN A 508 18.06 1.74 9.82
CA GLN A 508 18.11 3.11 10.32
C GLN A 508 18.98 4.01 9.45
N GLY A 509 18.62 5.27 9.35
CA GLY A 509 19.40 6.30 8.69
C GLY A 509 19.11 7.69 9.23
N LEU A 510 20.05 8.61 9.05
CA LEU A 510 19.86 10.01 9.37
C LEU A 510 20.54 10.90 8.34
N TYR A 511 19.78 11.81 7.75
CA TYR A 511 20.29 12.98 7.06
C TYR A 511 20.43 14.14 8.05
N HIS A 512 21.57 14.84 8.03
CA HIS A 512 21.77 16.06 8.77
C HIS A 512 22.78 16.97 8.03
N ASP A 513 22.30 18.15 7.59
CA ASP A 513 23.12 19.21 6.96
C ASP A 513 24.15 18.69 5.93
N GLY A 514 23.69 17.88 4.98
CA GLY A 514 24.51 17.34 3.90
C GLY A 514 25.32 16.09 4.26
N TRP A 515 25.16 15.54 5.45
CA TRP A 515 25.69 14.24 5.84
C TRP A 515 24.59 13.17 5.88
N MET A 516 24.93 11.95 5.51
CA MET A 516 24.04 10.80 5.63
C MET A 516 24.72 9.68 6.41
N LEU A 517 24.12 9.31 7.55
CA LEU A 517 24.45 8.12 8.32
C LEU A 517 23.53 6.99 7.87
N SER A 518 24.08 5.83 7.50
CA SER A 518 23.34 4.73 6.89
C SER A 518 23.65 3.41 7.58
N ALA A 519 22.67 2.78 8.19
CA ALA A 519 22.80 1.40 8.66
C ALA A 519 22.92 0.46 7.46
N VAL A 520 23.92 -0.42 7.46
CA VAL A 520 24.07 -1.46 6.43
C VAL A 520 23.01 -2.53 6.64
N PRO A 521 22.12 -2.79 5.69
CA PRO A 521 21.08 -3.80 5.84
C PRO A 521 21.71 -5.19 6.05
N LYS A 522 21.20 -5.91 7.03
CA LYS A 522 21.63 -7.29 7.30
C LYS A 522 20.79 -8.34 6.58
N ARG A 523 19.66 -7.91 6.06
CA ARG A 523 18.73 -8.72 5.29
C ARG A 523 18.37 -7.97 4.01
N PRO A 524 18.54 -8.59 2.83
CA PRO A 524 18.04 -8.04 1.58
C PRO A 524 16.49 -7.98 1.58
N PRO A 525 15.88 -7.02 0.86
CA PRO A 525 14.41 -6.90 0.78
C PRO A 525 13.70 -8.18 0.31
N TRP A 526 14.30 -8.91 -0.62
CA TRP A 526 13.73 -10.15 -1.16
C TRP A 526 13.79 -11.37 -0.23
N GLU A 527 14.49 -11.26 0.90
CA GLU A 527 14.49 -12.25 1.98
C GLU A 527 13.53 -11.87 3.11
N SER A 528 12.73 -10.86 2.92
CA SER A 528 11.78 -10.39 3.92
C SER A 528 10.81 -11.50 4.35
N GLY A 529 10.74 -11.74 5.63
CA GLY A 529 9.69 -12.53 6.26
C GLY A 529 10.03 -13.94 6.69
N LEU A 530 11.06 -14.60 6.18
CA LEU A 530 11.25 -16.04 6.41
C LEU A 530 12.65 -16.43 6.89
N GLY A 531 13.58 -15.50 6.99
CA GLY A 531 14.94 -15.75 7.45
C GLY A 531 15.08 -15.61 8.97
N LYS A 532 15.90 -16.51 9.57
CA LYS A 532 16.33 -16.36 10.96
C LYS A 532 17.29 -15.17 11.06
N ILE A 533 16.90 -14.09 11.71
CA ILE A 533 17.80 -12.99 12.03
C ILE A 533 17.85 -12.84 13.55
N ASP A 534 19.01 -13.10 14.10
CA ASP A 534 19.35 -12.76 15.48
C ASP A 534 19.90 -11.32 15.45
N LEU A 535 19.01 -10.35 15.58
CA LEU A 535 19.32 -8.94 15.37
C LEU A 535 18.65 -8.07 16.45
N ASP A 536 19.48 -7.44 17.29
CA ASP A 536 19.08 -6.30 18.08
C ASP A 536 19.22 -5.03 17.22
N PRO A 537 18.12 -4.40 16.78
CA PRO A 537 18.19 -3.25 15.89
C PRO A 537 18.84 -2.02 16.55
N ALA A 538 18.90 -1.94 17.87
CA ALA A 538 19.52 -0.82 18.58
C ALA A 538 21.06 -0.88 18.57
N THR A 539 21.64 -2.08 18.53
CA THR A 539 23.09 -2.26 18.74
C THR A 539 23.80 -3.04 17.64
N SER A 540 23.10 -3.72 16.78
CA SER A 540 23.69 -4.71 15.85
C SER A 540 24.13 -4.12 14.52
N TYR A 541 23.74 -2.90 14.15
CA TYR A 541 24.06 -2.34 12.84
C TYR A 541 25.48 -1.77 12.78
N LYS A 542 26.15 -2.04 11.66
CA LYS A 542 27.30 -1.26 11.22
C LYS A 542 26.77 -0.04 10.46
N PHE A 543 27.30 1.14 10.77
CA PHE A 543 26.96 2.36 10.06
C PHE A 543 28.04 2.72 9.04
N GLU A 544 27.62 3.19 7.88
CA GLU A 544 28.40 3.90 6.88
C GLU A 544 28.08 5.40 6.97
N LEU A 545 29.04 6.27 6.63
CA LEU A 545 28.88 7.72 6.66
C LEU A 545 29.26 8.34 5.33
N TYR A 546 28.40 9.24 4.83
CA TYR A 546 28.56 9.89 3.54
C TYR A 546 28.49 11.42 3.65
N ASP A 547 29.47 12.11 3.07
CA ASP A 547 29.45 13.55 2.84
C ASP A 547 28.79 13.82 1.48
N LEU A 548 27.50 14.15 1.48
CA LEU A 548 26.71 14.32 0.26
C LEU A 548 27.11 15.52 -0.59
N SER A 549 27.91 16.45 -0.04
CA SER A 549 28.50 17.55 -0.81
C SER A 549 29.58 17.07 -1.79
N LYS A 550 30.13 15.86 -1.57
CA LYS A 550 31.18 15.23 -2.37
C LYS A 550 30.78 13.89 -2.96
N ASP A 551 29.73 13.29 -2.41
CA ASP A 551 29.29 11.95 -2.76
C ASP A 551 27.75 11.89 -2.90
N TRP A 552 27.27 12.20 -4.09
CA TRP A 552 25.85 12.26 -4.40
C TRP A 552 25.11 10.90 -4.26
N THR A 553 25.84 9.79 -4.39
CA THR A 553 25.25 8.45 -4.57
C THR A 553 25.50 7.49 -3.41
N GLN A 554 26.09 7.94 -2.31
CA GLN A 554 26.53 7.07 -1.21
C GLN A 554 27.53 5.99 -1.72
N TYR A 555 28.51 6.43 -2.51
CA TYR A 555 29.52 5.53 -3.12
C TYR A 555 30.67 5.22 -2.16
N THR A 556 31.19 6.23 -1.46
CA THR A 556 32.42 6.14 -0.64
C THR A 556 32.09 6.28 0.85
N ASP A 557 32.12 5.17 1.58
CA ASP A 557 32.00 5.17 3.05
C ASP A 557 33.19 5.86 3.70
N THR A 558 32.95 6.88 4.51
CA THR A 558 33.95 7.67 5.25
C THR A 558 33.81 7.50 6.76
N ALA A 559 33.11 6.50 7.25
CA ALA A 559 32.87 6.31 8.69
C ALA A 559 34.15 6.08 9.48
N ALA A 560 35.11 5.32 8.90
CA ALA A 560 36.39 5.04 9.57
C ALA A 560 37.25 6.26 9.76
N GLU A 561 37.20 7.23 8.83
CA GLU A 561 37.91 8.50 8.88
C GLU A 561 37.24 9.53 9.79
N ASN A 562 35.95 9.36 10.09
CA ASN A 562 35.12 10.33 10.80
C ASN A 562 34.36 9.75 12.00
N PRO A 563 35.03 9.04 12.94
CA PRO A 563 34.29 8.33 14.02
C PRO A 563 33.57 9.30 14.97
N ALA A 564 34.05 10.51 15.15
CA ALA A 564 33.36 11.52 15.94
C ALA A 564 32.04 11.97 15.30
N LYS A 565 32.04 12.14 13.96
CA LYS A 565 30.80 12.48 13.22
C LYS A 565 29.79 11.34 13.22
N VAL A 566 30.27 10.09 13.09
CA VAL A 566 29.39 8.90 13.24
C VAL A 566 28.70 8.93 14.60
N LYS A 567 29.46 9.16 15.69
CA LYS A 567 28.89 9.24 17.03
C LYS A 567 27.89 10.39 17.17
N GLU A 568 28.23 11.59 16.71
CA GLU A 568 27.33 12.76 16.73
C GLU A 568 26.01 12.46 16.03
N MET A 569 26.08 11.91 14.81
CA MET A 569 24.88 11.61 14.03
C MET A 569 24.08 10.46 14.62
N THR A 570 24.72 9.46 15.22
CA THR A 570 24.02 8.39 15.94
C THR A 570 23.27 8.92 17.16
N ASP A 571 23.91 9.77 17.96
CA ASP A 571 23.27 10.38 19.14
C ASP A 571 22.07 11.25 18.70
N LEU A 572 22.22 12.02 17.64
CA LEU A 572 21.13 12.83 17.06
C LEU A 572 19.99 11.95 16.54
N MET A 573 20.31 10.88 15.82
CA MET A 573 19.31 9.92 15.29
C MET A 573 18.43 9.33 16.39
N PHE A 574 19.03 8.86 17.49
CA PHE A 574 18.24 8.36 18.62
C PHE A 574 17.44 9.45 19.32
N GLY A 575 17.91 10.69 19.31
CA GLY A 575 17.16 11.87 19.75
C GLY A 575 15.88 12.08 18.91
N GLU A 576 16.01 12.01 17.59
CA GLU A 576 14.88 12.09 16.66
C GLU A 576 13.92 10.88 16.82
N PHE A 577 14.46 9.68 17.04
CA PHE A 577 13.63 8.47 17.30
C PHE A 577 12.76 8.62 18.55
N ALA A 578 13.32 9.15 19.63
CA ALA A 578 12.56 9.42 20.85
C ALA A 578 11.49 10.50 20.64
N LYS A 579 11.81 11.55 19.85
CA LYS A 579 10.91 12.67 19.56
C LYS A 579 9.70 12.26 18.72
N TYR A 580 9.91 11.39 17.72
CA TYR A 580 8.91 11.06 16.70
C TYR A 580 8.25 9.67 16.88
N GLN A 581 8.34 9.06 18.06
CA GLN A 581 7.70 7.77 18.38
C GLN A 581 8.25 6.56 17.58
N VAL A 582 9.51 6.63 17.15
CA VAL A 582 10.15 5.52 16.43
C VAL A 582 10.45 4.33 17.34
N LEU A 583 10.62 4.60 18.63
CA LEU A 583 10.86 3.54 19.62
C LEU A 583 9.55 2.85 20.07
N PRO A 584 9.59 1.52 20.28
CA PRO A 584 10.74 0.62 20.19
C PRO A 584 11.07 0.29 18.75
N LEU A 585 12.37 0.14 18.43
CA LEU A 585 12.80 -0.40 17.13
C LEU A 585 12.37 -1.85 17.00
N ASP A 586 11.89 -2.24 15.82
CA ASP A 586 11.41 -3.58 15.56
C ASP A 586 11.89 -4.07 14.18
N ALA A 587 12.91 -4.95 14.18
CA ALA A 587 13.42 -5.60 12.98
C ALA A 587 12.66 -6.87 12.62
N SER A 588 11.65 -7.27 13.39
CA SER A 588 10.90 -8.49 13.14
C SER A 588 10.05 -8.40 11.87
N ALA A 589 9.98 -9.49 11.12
CA ALA A 589 9.05 -9.62 10.02
C ALA A 589 7.92 -10.60 10.40
N VAL A 590 8.29 -11.80 10.83
CA VAL A 590 7.36 -12.89 11.17
C VAL A 590 6.49 -12.53 12.37
N ALA A 591 7.08 -11.97 13.44
CA ALA A 591 6.34 -11.61 14.65
C ALA A 591 5.24 -10.58 14.36
N ARG A 592 5.47 -9.64 13.45
CA ARG A 592 4.48 -8.63 13.05
C ARG A 592 3.32 -9.23 12.24
N VAL A 593 3.57 -10.19 11.37
CA VAL A 593 2.50 -10.88 10.63
C VAL A 593 1.53 -11.57 11.59
N PHE A 594 2.05 -12.12 12.70
CA PHE A 594 1.28 -12.82 13.74
C PHE A 594 0.77 -11.93 14.87
N ALA A 595 1.14 -10.66 14.92
CA ALA A 595 0.72 -9.75 15.96
C ALA A 595 -0.83 -9.67 16.00
N PRO A 596 -1.45 -9.80 17.19
CA PRO A 596 -2.90 -9.69 17.29
C PRO A 596 -3.34 -8.25 16.98
N ARG A 597 -4.36 -8.11 16.13
CA ARG A 597 -4.94 -6.82 15.76
C ARG A 597 -6.43 -6.78 16.12
N PRO A 598 -6.96 -5.62 16.47
CA PRO A 598 -8.41 -5.46 16.58
C PRO A 598 -9.07 -5.83 15.26
N SER A 599 -10.05 -6.72 15.26
CA SER A 599 -10.83 -7.01 14.06
C SER A 599 -12.23 -7.51 14.46
N PRO A 600 -13.24 -7.39 13.59
CA PRO A 600 -14.56 -7.97 13.84
C PRO A 600 -14.55 -9.49 14.01
N ALA A 601 -13.57 -10.17 13.44
CA ALA A 601 -13.39 -11.63 13.52
C ALA A 601 -12.52 -12.08 14.70
N PHE A 602 -11.79 -11.17 15.37
CA PHE A 602 -10.84 -11.52 16.43
C PHE A 602 -11.47 -12.30 17.57
N GLY A 603 -10.91 -13.46 17.90
CA GLY A 603 -11.37 -14.32 18.98
C GLY A 603 -12.67 -15.09 18.71
N ARG A 604 -13.33 -14.89 17.57
CA ARG A 604 -14.53 -15.64 17.18
C ARG A 604 -14.14 -17.01 16.65
N ARG A 605 -14.89 -18.03 17.09
CA ARG A 605 -14.75 -19.40 16.59
C ARG A 605 -15.97 -19.86 15.79
N VAL A 606 -17.11 -19.22 15.98
CA VAL A 606 -18.37 -19.56 15.28
C VAL A 606 -18.89 -18.31 14.60
N PHE A 607 -19.06 -18.41 13.29
CA PHE A 607 -19.60 -17.38 12.42
C PHE A 607 -20.92 -17.86 11.86
N THR A 608 -21.96 -17.08 12.05
CA THR A 608 -23.31 -17.41 11.54
C THR A 608 -23.82 -16.27 10.69
N TYR A 609 -24.33 -16.65 9.52
CA TYR A 609 -24.84 -15.72 8.51
C TYR A 609 -26.28 -16.07 8.16
N SER A 610 -27.10 -15.05 7.89
CA SER A 610 -28.52 -15.17 7.59
C SER A 610 -28.83 -15.73 6.19
N GLY A 611 -27.81 -15.86 5.34
CA GLY A 611 -27.93 -16.36 3.98
C GLY A 611 -28.37 -15.34 2.94
N GLU A 612 -28.67 -14.11 3.31
CA GLU A 612 -28.78 -13.02 2.33
C GLU A 612 -27.43 -12.81 1.63
N PRO A 613 -27.42 -12.54 0.31
CA PRO A 613 -26.17 -12.33 -0.42
C PRO A 613 -25.39 -11.15 0.12
N VAL A 614 -24.14 -11.40 0.52
CA VAL A 614 -23.18 -10.39 0.93
C VAL A 614 -21.84 -10.70 0.27
N THR A 615 -21.32 -9.75 -0.50
CA THR A 615 -20.00 -9.85 -1.15
C THR A 615 -19.08 -8.78 -0.64
N GLY A 616 -17.77 -8.93 -0.85
CA GLY A 616 -16.80 -7.90 -0.50
C GLY A 616 -16.41 -7.87 0.99
N ILE A 617 -16.63 -8.96 1.74
CA ILE A 617 -16.15 -9.04 3.13
C ILE A 617 -14.65 -9.27 3.10
N VAL A 618 -13.89 -8.33 3.68
CA VAL A 618 -12.43 -8.41 3.74
C VAL A 618 -11.95 -9.48 4.74
N ASP A 619 -10.75 -10.04 4.51
CA ASP A 619 -10.16 -11.13 5.31
C ASP A 619 -10.20 -10.88 6.81
N ASN A 620 -9.91 -9.64 7.27
CA ASN A 620 -9.94 -9.29 8.69
C ASN A 620 -11.34 -9.35 9.34
N ALA A 621 -12.39 -9.45 8.54
CA ALA A 621 -13.78 -9.61 8.99
C ALA A 621 -14.35 -11.02 8.71
N ALA A 622 -13.59 -11.85 8.01
CA ALA A 622 -13.94 -13.21 7.61
C ALA A 622 -13.47 -14.28 8.61
N PRO A 623 -13.99 -15.52 8.54
CA PRO A 623 -13.46 -16.65 9.30
C PRO A 623 -12.08 -17.06 8.76
N ASN A 624 -11.02 -16.91 9.53
CA ASN A 624 -9.72 -17.41 9.10
C ASN A 624 -9.65 -18.94 9.21
N VAL A 625 -9.68 -19.60 8.04
CA VAL A 625 -9.63 -21.08 7.91
C VAL A 625 -8.23 -21.58 7.52
N LEU A 626 -7.24 -20.71 7.40
CA LEU A 626 -5.87 -21.10 7.06
C LEU A 626 -5.20 -21.87 8.22
N ASN A 627 -4.63 -23.01 7.89
CA ASN A 627 -3.82 -23.83 8.83
C ASN A 627 -4.53 -24.23 10.13
N THR A 628 -5.82 -24.50 10.03
CA THR A 628 -6.65 -24.93 11.16
C THR A 628 -7.71 -25.90 10.71
N SER A 629 -8.31 -26.64 11.66
CA SER A 629 -9.51 -27.44 11.39
C SER A 629 -10.72 -26.53 11.36
N TYR A 630 -11.70 -26.83 10.49
CA TYR A 630 -12.93 -26.04 10.38
C TYR A 630 -14.06 -26.85 9.80
N THR A 631 -15.29 -26.42 10.07
CA THR A 631 -16.52 -26.97 9.51
C THR A 631 -17.35 -25.87 8.90
N ILE A 632 -17.77 -26.05 7.65
CA ILE A 632 -18.75 -25.20 6.96
C ILE A 632 -20.06 -25.96 6.87
N THR A 633 -21.14 -25.43 7.45
CA THR A 633 -22.48 -25.97 7.39
C THR A 633 -23.41 -24.99 6.68
N ALA A 634 -23.95 -25.38 5.53
CA ALA A 634 -24.93 -24.60 4.78
C ALA A 634 -26.30 -25.30 4.75
N GLU A 635 -27.30 -24.65 5.30
CA GLU A 635 -28.70 -25.04 5.22
C GLU A 635 -29.32 -24.28 4.04
N ILE A 636 -29.72 -25.00 2.98
CA ILE A 636 -30.21 -24.41 1.74
C ILE A 636 -31.58 -24.97 1.35
N ASP A 637 -32.33 -24.20 0.56
CA ASP A 637 -33.59 -24.65 -0.07
C ASP A 637 -33.43 -24.55 -1.61
N VAL A 638 -33.56 -25.69 -2.25
CA VAL A 638 -33.44 -25.83 -3.70
C VAL A 638 -34.83 -25.75 -4.32
N PRO A 639 -35.11 -24.79 -5.22
CA PRO A 639 -36.40 -24.63 -5.87
C PRO A 639 -36.70 -25.78 -6.83
N LYS A 640 -37.99 -25.92 -7.25
CA LYS A 640 -38.43 -26.97 -8.18
C LYS A 640 -37.66 -27.01 -9.51
N GLY A 641 -37.09 -25.91 -9.94
CA GLY A 641 -36.24 -25.80 -11.13
C GLY A 641 -34.78 -26.21 -10.96
N GLY A 642 -34.39 -26.64 -9.75
CA GLY A 642 -32.95 -26.80 -9.38
C GLY A 642 -32.32 -25.50 -8.92
N ALA A 643 -31.06 -25.57 -8.43
CA ALA A 643 -30.28 -24.41 -8.06
C ALA A 643 -28.86 -24.51 -8.57
N GLU A 644 -28.23 -23.36 -8.79
CA GLU A 644 -26.83 -23.20 -9.18
C GLU A 644 -26.26 -21.93 -8.52
N GLY A 645 -24.95 -21.85 -8.33
CA GLY A 645 -24.29 -20.64 -7.84
C GLY A 645 -23.51 -20.82 -6.56
N ASN A 646 -22.80 -19.74 -6.18
CA ASN A 646 -21.94 -19.68 -5.00
C ASN A 646 -22.76 -19.63 -3.70
N ILE A 647 -22.47 -20.52 -2.78
CA ILE A 647 -23.06 -20.52 -1.43
C ILE A 647 -22.14 -19.71 -0.51
N VAL A 648 -20.85 -20.06 -0.49
CA VAL A 648 -19.82 -19.33 0.23
C VAL A 648 -18.46 -19.55 -0.43
N SER A 649 -17.65 -18.51 -0.50
CA SER A 649 -16.28 -18.59 -1.00
C SER A 649 -15.41 -17.52 -0.36
N GLU A 650 -14.11 -17.76 -0.34
CA GLU A 650 -13.09 -16.80 0.03
C GLU A 650 -11.89 -16.95 -0.90
N GLY A 651 -11.30 -15.82 -1.35
CA GLY A 651 -10.27 -15.81 -2.38
C GLY A 651 -10.84 -15.98 -3.79
N GLY A 652 -10.00 -16.39 -4.74
CA GLY A 652 -10.34 -16.46 -6.15
C GLY A 652 -9.37 -17.29 -6.98
N ARG A 653 -9.05 -16.81 -8.20
CA ARG A 653 -8.20 -17.49 -9.18
C ARG A 653 -6.81 -17.83 -8.61
N PHE A 654 -6.22 -16.95 -7.83
CA PHE A 654 -4.85 -17.08 -7.30
C PHE A 654 -4.76 -17.72 -5.91
N GLY A 655 -5.86 -18.25 -5.39
CA GLY A 655 -5.92 -18.98 -4.13
C GLY A 655 -7.23 -18.79 -3.39
N GLY A 656 -7.68 -19.80 -2.67
CA GLY A 656 -8.91 -19.74 -1.89
C GLY A 656 -9.73 -21.01 -1.88
N TYR A 657 -10.99 -20.88 -1.45
CA TYR A 657 -11.94 -22.00 -1.41
C TYR A 657 -13.37 -21.55 -1.75
N GLY A 658 -14.19 -22.50 -2.15
CA GLY A 658 -15.61 -22.24 -2.39
C GLY A 658 -16.50 -23.46 -2.26
N LEU A 659 -17.67 -23.27 -1.66
CA LEU A 659 -18.80 -24.20 -1.64
C LEU A 659 -19.89 -23.64 -2.54
N TYR A 660 -20.24 -24.36 -3.58
CA TYR A 660 -21.21 -23.92 -4.58
C TYR A 660 -21.98 -25.08 -5.19
N LEU A 661 -23.09 -24.80 -5.89
CA LEU A 661 -23.79 -25.78 -6.73
C LEU A 661 -23.36 -25.52 -8.19
N LEU A 662 -22.82 -26.58 -8.83
CA LEU A 662 -22.46 -26.58 -10.25
C LEU A 662 -23.43 -27.50 -11.00
N LYS A 663 -24.28 -26.92 -11.84
CA LYS A 663 -25.36 -27.69 -12.55
C LYS A 663 -26.18 -28.53 -11.56
N GLY A 664 -26.52 -27.95 -10.42
CA GLY A 664 -27.27 -28.57 -9.34
C GLY A 664 -26.47 -29.50 -8.42
N LYS A 665 -25.24 -29.91 -8.76
CA LYS A 665 -24.39 -30.75 -7.89
C LYS A 665 -23.65 -29.91 -6.86
N PRO A 666 -23.60 -30.32 -5.59
CA PRO A 666 -22.82 -29.64 -4.57
C PRO A 666 -21.35 -29.95 -4.76
N VAL A 667 -20.54 -28.90 -4.75
CA VAL A 667 -19.08 -28.94 -4.93
C VAL A 667 -18.40 -28.07 -3.86
N PHE A 668 -17.36 -28.60 -3.22
CA PHE A 668 -16.40 -27.84 -2.48
C PHE A 668 -15.06 -27.87 -3.23
N THR A 669 -14.47 -26.72 -3.48
CA THR A 669 -13.18 -26.59 -4.17
C THR A 669 -12.18 -25.87 -3.27
N TRP A 670 -10.98 -26.43 -3.17
CA TRP A 670 -9.80 -25.76 -2.63
C TRP A 670 -8.84 -25.44 -3.76
N ASN A 671 -8.50 -24.17 -3.91
CA ASN A 671 -7.54 -23.67 -4.89
C ASN A 671 -6.22 -23.35 -4.20
N LEU A 672 -5.23 -24.20 -4.39
CA LEU A 672 -3.87 -24.02 -3.87
C LEU A 672 -3.10 -23.09 -4.80
N LEU A 673 -3.22 -21.77 -4.63
CA LEU A 673 -2.40 -20.73 -5.26
C LEU A 673 -2.29 -20.86 -6.80
N ASP A 674 -3.37 -21.19 -7.48
CA ASP A 674 -3.43 -21.50 -8.93
C ASP A 674 -2.53 -22.69 -9.38
N LEU A 675 -1.84 -23.34 -8.47
CA LEU A 675 -1.01 -24.48 -8.77
C LEU A 675 -1.80 -25.80 -8.87
N LYS A 676 -2.78 -25.96 -7.98
CA LYS A 676 -3.61 -27.17 -7.90
C LYS A 676 -5.00 -26.86 -7.36
N ARG A 677 -6.02 -27.40 -7.99
CA ARG A 677 -7.40 -27.37 -7.48
C ARG A 677 -7.83 -28.76 -7.06
N VAL A 678 -8.33 -28.87 -5.83
CA VAL A 678 -8.81 -30.13 -5.24
C VAL A 678 -10.30 -29.99 -4.98
N LYS A 679 -11.10 -30.96 -5.45
CA LYS A 679 -12.57 -30.90 -5.40
C LYS A 679 -13.17 -32.07 -4.63
N TRP A 680 -14.17 -31.76 -3.83
CA TRP A 680 -15.11 -32.72 -3.21
C TRP A 680 -16.46 -32.52 -3.84
N GLU A 681 -16.96 -33.51 -4.59
CA GLU A 681 -18.17 -33.39 -5.37
C GLU A 681 -19.23 -34.39 -4.91
N GLY A 682 -20.47 -33.92 -4.80
CA GLY A 682 -21.62 -34.79 -4.66
C GLY A 682 -21.92 -35.56 -5.96
N PRO A 683 -22.36 -36.81 -5.86
CA PRO A 683 -22.56 -37.66 -7.04
C PRO A 683 -23.68 -37.17 -7.98
N ASN A 684 -24.71 -36.52 -7.43
CA ASN A 684 -25.91 -36.12 -8.15
C ASN A 684 -26.28 -34.66 -7.89
N ALA A 685 -27.09 -34.09 -8.80
CA ALA A 685 -27.78 -32.84 -8.54
C ALA A 685 -28.76 -33.02 -7.37
N LEU A 686 -28.89 -31.97 -6.55
CA LEU A 686 -29.80 -31.96 -5.41
C LEU A 686 -31.26 -31.92 -5.87
N ALA A 687 -32.12 -32.69 -5.22
CA ALA A 687 -33.56 -32.63 -5.44
C ALA A 687 -34.14 -31.29 -4.94
N PRO A 688 -35.29 -30.85 -5.46
CA PRO A 688 -36.02 -29.73 -4.87
C PRO A 688 -36.35 -29.95 -3.39
N GLY A 689 -36.14 -28.93 -2.55
CA GLY A 689 -36.41 -28.96 -1.11
C GLY A 689 -35.19 -28.58 -0.27
N LYS A 690 -35.31 -28.79 1.03
CA LYS A 690 -34.26 -28.43 2.00
C LYS A 690 -33.12 -29.45 2.05
N HIS A 691 -31.90 -28.94 2.06
CA HIS A 691 -30.68 -29.72 2.16
C HIS A 691 -29.70 -29.11 3.15
N THR A 692 -28.92 -29.96 3.80
CA THR A 692 -27.81 -29.56 4.65
C THR A 692 -26.50 -30.04 4.02
N LEU A 693 -25.66 -29.10 3.65
CA LEU A 693 -24.31 -29.36 3.13
C LEU A 693 -23.31 -29.14 4.23
N VAL A 694 -22.42 -30.10 4.48
CA VAL A 694 -21.37 -29.98 5.51
C VAL A 694 -20.03 -30.34 4.90
N TYR A 695 -19.10 -29.39 4.95
CA TYR A 695 -17.67 -29.65 4.69
C TYR A 695 -16.91 -29.59 6.00
N ASP A 696 -16.33 -30.73 6.42
CA ASP A 696 -15.54 -30.86 7.63
C ASP A 696 -14.08 -31.13 7.26
N PHE A 697 -13.18 -30.24 7.66
CA PHE A 697 -11.75 -30.31 7.40
C PHE A 697 -10.97 -30.49 8.70
N LYS A 698 -10.19 -31.55 8.77
CA LYS A 698 -9.26 -31.84 9.89
C LYS A 698 -7.83 -31.58 9.44
N TYR A 699 -7.21 -30.59 10.03
CA TYR A 699 -5.85 -30.15 9.74
C TYR A 699 -4.82 -30.98 10.53
N ASP A 700 -3.71 -31.37 9.90
CA ASP A 700 -2.70 -32.26 10.49
C ASP A 700 -1.56 -31.49 11.20
N GLY A 701 -1.63 -30.15 11.29
CA GLY A 701 -0.57 -29.31 11.87
C GLY A 701 -0.94 -28.66 13.20
N LEU A 702 0.03 -27.98 13.79
CA LEU A 702 -0.10 -27.28 15.07
C LEU A 702 -0.68 -25.85 14.94
N GLY A 703 -1.26 -25.52 13.81
CA GLY A 703 -1.81 -24.19 13.56
C GLY A 703 -0.85 -23.25 12.85
N PHE A 704 -1.32 -22.03 12.60
CA PHE A 704 -0.65 -21.02 11.79
C PHE A 704 0.76 -20.65 12.32
N ALA A 705 0.88 -20.41 13.62
CA ALA A 705 2.15 -20.06 14.24
C ALA A 705 3.25 -21.11 14.08
N ALA A 706 2.89 -22.40 13.94
CA ALA A 706 3.87 -23.49 13.76
C ALA A 706 4.57 -23.44 12.40
N LEU A 707 3.97 -22.80 11.40
CA LEU A 707 4.55 -22.67 10.07
C LEU A 707 5.82 -21.81 10.07
N ALA A 708 5.89 -20.83 10.97
CA ALA A 708 7.05 -19.95 11.12
C ALA A 708 8.33 -20.70 11.57
N PHE A 709 8.21 -21.90 12.14
CA PHE A 709 9.34 -22.64 12.74
C PHE A 709 9.78 -23.88 11.97
N ASN A 710 8.91 -24.41 11.13
CA ASN A 710 9.12 -25.67 10.47
C ASN A 710 9.69 -25.55 9.07
N ASN A 711 10.58 -24.57 8.86
CA ASN A 711 11.19 -24.33 7.57
C ASN A 711 10.11 -24.22 6.50
N ILE A 712 9.55 -23.04 6.33
CA ILE A 712 8.46 -22.80 5.39
C ILE A 712 8.96 -23.13 4.00
N SER A 713 8.72 -24.35 3.57
CA SER A 713 8.95 -24.79 2.19
C SER A 713 7.81 -24.31 1.27
N GLY A 714 7.29 -23.11 1.54
CA GLY A 714 6.27 -22.47 0.74
C GLY A 714 4.84 -23.00 0.86
N LEU A 715 4.59 -24.10 1.59
CA LEU A 715 3.27 -24.72 1.66
C LEU A 715 2.94 -25.19 3.08
N GLY A 716 1.66 -25.07 3.46
CA GLY A 716 1.13 -25.55 4.74
C GLY A 716 1.15 -27.09 4.87
N ARG A 717 0.62 -27.60 5.96
CA ARG A 717 0.50 -29.04 6.20
C ARG A 717 -0.70 -29.62 5.47
N SER A 718 -0.80 -30.95 5.49
CA SER A 718 -1.94 -31.70 4.97
C SER A 718 -3.18 -31.56 5.87
N GLY A 719 -4.28 -32.12 5.39
CA GLY A 719 -5.49 -32.31 6.16
C GLY A 719 -6.48 -33.17 5.40
N THR A 720 -7.49 -33.69 6.09
CA THR A 720 -8.53 -34.51 5.48
C THR A 720 -9.85 -33.77 5.46
N GLY A 721 -10.42 -33.59 4.26
CA GLY A 721 -11.74 -33.02 4.04
C GLY A 721 -12.79 -34.12 3.86
N THR A 722 -13.91 -34.01 4.57
CA THR A 722 -15.11 -34.85 4.39
C THR A 722 -16.27 -33.96 3.98
N PHE A 723 -16.85 -34.24 2.83
CA PHE A 723 -18.06 -33.55 2.34
C PHE A 723 -19.27 -34.43 2.50
N SER A 724 -20.33 -33.89 3.13
CA SER A 724 -21.56 -34.58 3.44
C SER A 724 -22.78 -33.82 2.91
N VAL A 725 -23.78 -34.56 2.47
CA VAL A 725 -25.10 -34.03 2.06
C VAL A 725 -26.15 -34.75 2.89
N ASP A 726 -27.01 -34.01 3.59
CA ASP A 726 -28.11 -34.54 4.43
C ASP A 726 -27.60 -35.62 5.43
N GLY A 727 -26.45 -35.35 6.07
CA GLY A 727 -25.83 -36.25 7.05
C GLY A 727 -25.09 -37.45 6.47
N LYS A 728 -25.08 -37.63 5.15
CA LYS A 728 -24.36 -38.72 4.48
C LYS A 728 -23.09 -38.20 3.82
N ALA A 729 -21.93 -38.78 4.19
CA ALA A 729 -20.67 -38.49 3.52
C ALA A 729 -20.72 -38.89 2.04
N VAL A 730 -20.44 -37.95 1.14
CA VAL A 730 -20.47 -38.15 -0.32
C VAL A 730 -19.06 -38.13 -0.93
N ALA A 731 -18.11 -37.40 -0.31
CA ALA A 731 -16.72 -37.40 -0.72
C ALA A 731 -15.82 -37.26 0.49
N LYS A 732 -14.67 -37.96 0.48
CA LYS A 732 -13.61 -37.82 1.49
C LYS A 732 -12.26 -37.99 0.81
N GLN A 733 -11.36 -37.01 1.01
CA GLN A 733 -10.00 -37.08 0.49
C GLN A 733 -9.04 -36.18 1.27
N THR A 734 -7.77 -36.43 1.10
CA THR A 734 -6.71 -35.67 1.73
C THR A 734 -6.30 -34.50 0.84
N LEU A 735 -6.22 -33.33 1.42
CA LEU A 735 -5.51 -32.18 0.89
C LEU A 735 -4.05 -32.28 1.30
N GLU A 736 -3.13 -32.37 0.35
CA GLU A 736 -1.71 -32.58 0.64
C GLU A 736 -1.07 -31.38 1.31
N ARG A 737 -1.51 -30.18 0.96
CA ARG A 737 -0.96 -28.91 1.44
C ARG A 737 -2.07 -27.84 1.55
N THR A 738 -2.00 -27.03 2.60
CA THR A 738 -2.80 -25.81 2.75
C THR A 738 -2.00 -24.58 2.27
N ILE A 739 -2.69 -23.44 2.11
CA ILE A 739 -2.07 -22.11 1.90
C ILE A 739 -1.52 -21.66 3.26
N PRO A 740 -0.21 -21.33 3.37
CA PRO A 740 0.40 -21.13 4.68
C PRO A 740 0.15 -19.75 5.28
N ILE A 741 0.14 -18.66 4.51
CA ILE A 741 0.25 -17.30 5.05
C ILE A 741 -0.97 -16.45 4.76
N MET A 742 -1.34 -16.27 3.49
CA MET A 742 -2.42 -15.36 3.09
C MET A 742 -3.13 -15.80 1.80
N LEU A 743 -4.36 -15.37 1.66
CA LEU A 743 -5.14 -15.38 0.42
C LEU A 743 -4.82 -14.13 -0.42
N PRO A 744 -5.27 -14.04 -1.69
CA PRO A 744 -5.09 -12.83 -2.48
C PRO A 744 -5.70 -11.60 -1.79
N ALA A 745 -4.93 -10.51 -1.70
CA ALA A 745 -5.27 -9.34 -0.89
C ALA A 745 -6.50 -8.56 -1.41
N ASP A 746 -6.81 -8.69 -2.69
CA ASP A 746 -7.93 -8.03 -3.37
C ASP A 746 -9.14 -8.94 -3.62
N GLU A 747 -9.09 -10.18 -3.18
CA GLU A 747 -10.22 -11.09 -3.16
C GLU A 747 -10.92 -11.05 -1.80
N THR A 748 -12.17 -11.51 -1.77
CA THR A 748 -13.04 -11.33 -0.61
C THR A 748 -13.72 -12.62 -0.18
N PHE A 749 -14.27 -12.60 1.03
CA PHE A 749 -15.20 -13.60 1.51
C PHE A 749 -16.61 -13.22 1.06
N ASP A 750 -17.25 -14.11 0.32
CA ASP A 750 -18.51 -13.87 -0.37
C ASP A 750 -19.58 -14.93 -0.01
N ILE A 751 -20.80 -14.50 0.23
CA ILE A 751 -21.96 -15.34 0.57
C ILE A 751 -23.07 -15.14 -0.45
N GLY A 752 -23.63 -16.21 -1.00
CA GLY A 752 -24.78 -16.18 -1.89
C GLY A 752 -24.53 -15.63 -3.28
N ALA A 753 -23.35 -15.15 -3.54
CA ALA A 753 -22.83 -14.73 -4.84
C ALA A 753 -21.32 -14.81 -4.82
N LYS A 754 -20.63 -14.83 -5.96
CA LYS A 754 -19.18 -14.65 -6.07
C LYS A 754 -18.90 -13.40 -6.90
N SER A 755 -18.10 -12.54 -6.32
CA SER A 755 -17.48 -11.37 -6.96
C SER A 755 -15.98 -11.63 -7.24
N GLY A 756 -15.24 -10.63 -7.71
CA GLY A 756 -13.82 -10.78 -8.02
C GLY A 756 -13.55 -11.79 -9.12
N THR A 757 -12.77 -12.84 -8.82
CA THR A 757 -12.45 -13.91 -9.76
C THR A 757 -13.00 -15.28 -9.32
N PRO A 758 -13.23 -16.25 -10.24
CA PRO A 758 -13.70 -17.59 -9.86
C PRO A 758 -12.66 -18.35 -9.02
N ILE A 759 -13.11 -19.23 -8.13
CA ILE A 759 -12.21 -20.19 -7.46
C ILE A 759 -11.65 -21.21 -8.46
N ASP A 760 -12.44 -21.58 -9.46
CA ASP A 760 -12.03 -22.40 -10.59
C ASP A 760 -12.68 -21.89 -11.88
N ASP A 761 -11.89 -21.29 -12.76
CA ASP A 761 -12.33 -20.76 -14.06
C ASP A 761 -12.94 -21.79 -15.00
N ARG A 762 -12.68 -23.08 -14.77
CA ARG A 762 -13.22 -24.20 -15.55
C ARG A 762 -14.65 -24.53 -15.18
N ASP A 763 -15.09 -24.15 -13.98
CA ASP A 763 -16.43 -24.45 -13.47
C ASP A 763 -17.43 -23.34 -13.78
N TYR A 764 -17.05 -22.08 -13.54
CA TYR A 764 -17.96 -20.94 -13.67
C TYR A 764 -17.19 -19.62 -13.95
N GLN A 765 -17.97 -18.63 -14.33
CA GLN A 765 -17.52 -17.24 -14.43
C GLN A 765 -18.30 -16.37 -13.43
N VAL A 766 -17.75 -15.22 -13.09
CA VAL A 766 -18.39 -14.22 -12.20
C VAL A 766 -19.22 -13.21 -13.01
N PRO A 767 -20.34 -12.71 -12.45
CA PRO A 767 -20.91 -13.00 -11.15
C PRO A 767 -21.58 -14.39 -11.10
N PHE A 768 -21.35 -15.17 -10.04
CA PHE A 768 -21.93 -16.49 -9.86
C PHE A 768 -22.89 -16.49 -8.68
N LYS A 769 -24.11 -15.99 -8.93
CA LYS A 769 -25.14 -15.82 -7.91
C LYS A 769 -25.85 -17.14 -7.64
N PHE A 770 -26.07 -17.46 -6.37
CA PHE A 770 -26.88 -18.60 -5.97
C PHE A 770 -28.35 -18.38 -6.31
N THR A 771 -28.94 -19.33 -7.04
CA THR A 771 -30.34 -19.27 -7.50
C THR A 771 -31.35 -19.99 -6.58
N GLY A 772 -30.83 -20.66 -5.53
CA GLY A 772 -31.63 -21.19 -4.42
C GLY A 772 -31.74 -20.17 -3.29
N LYS A 773 -32.15 -20.66 -2.12
CA LYS A 773 -32.17 -19.88 -0.88
C LYS A 773 -31.18 -20.47 0.12
N ILE A 774 -30.39 -19.66 0.77
CA ILE A 774 -29.57 -20.04 1.93
C ILE A 774 -30.40 -19.70 3.17
N ASP A 775 -30.85 -20.70 3.91
CA ASP A 775 -31.61 -20.48 5.15
C ASP A 775 -30.65 -20.10 6.29
N LYS A 776 -29.47 -20.70 6.32
CA LYS A 776 -28.41 -20.42 7.31
C LYS A 776 -27.07 -20.93 6.84
N LEU A 777 -26.02 -20.17 7.09
CA LEU A 777 -24.63 -20.58 6.91
C LEU A 777 -23.91 -20.47 8.25
N THR A 778 -23.19 -21.52 8.68
CA THR A 778 -22.38 -21.54 9.89
C THR A 778 -20.99 -22.04 9.55
N ILE A 779 -19.96 -21.28 9.97
CA ILE A 779 -18.56 -21.68 9.87
C ILE A 779 -18.00 -21.75 11.29
N THR A 780 -17.48 -22.93 11.66
CA THR A 780 -16.83 -23.15 12.94
C THR A 780 -15.34 -23.38 12.70
N VAL A 781 -14.50 -22.59 13.33
CA VAL A 781 -13.04 -22.70 13.27
C VAL A 781 -12.58 -23.39 14.55
N GLU A 782 -11.81 -24.46 14.41
CA GLU A 782 -11.33 -25.31 15.52
C GLU A 782 -9.79 -25.25 15.56
N PRO A 783 -9.19 -24.30 16.27
CA PRO A 783 -7.74 -24.29 16.47
C PRO A 783 -7.27 -25.62 17.06
N PRO A 784 -6.07 -26.10 16.71
CA PRO A 784 -5.56 -27.35 17.24
C PRO A 784 -5.42 -27.25 18.79
N GLU A 785 -5.78 -28.32 19.47
CA GLU A 785 -5.49 -28.47 20.91
C GLU A 785 -4.00 -28.70 21.08
N LEU A 786 -3.32 -27.71 21.69
CA LEU A 786 -1.88 -27.77 21.92
C LEU A 786 -1.58 -28.49 23.24
N THR A 787 -0.61 -29.40 23.20
CA THR A 787 -0.01 -29.94 24.43
C THR A 787 0.95 -28.91 25.06
N PRO A 788 1.26 -28.98 26.35
CA PRO A 788 2.30 -28.12 26.95
C PRO A 788 3.66 -28.18 26.25
N GLU A 789 3.99 -29.33 25.63
CA GLU A 789 5.20 -29.47 24.81
C GLU A 789 5.09 -28.73 23.48
N ASP A 790 3.90 -28.71 22.86
CA ASP A 790 3.63 -27.96 21.63
C ASP A 790 3.68 -26.46 21.90
N GLU A 791 3.07 -26.01 23.00
CA GLU A 791 3.14 -24.62 23.44
C GLU A 791 4.58 -24.16 23.68
N LYS A 792 5.39 -25.01 24.33
CA LYS A 792 6.80 -24.73 24.54
C LYS A 792 7.56 -24.65 23.21
N LYS A 793 7.35 -25.60 22.28
CA LYS A 793 7.96 -25.58 20.93
C LYS A 793 7.56 -24.33 20.14
N LEU A 794 6.28 -23.94 20.19
CA LEU A 794 5.78 -22.73 19.54
C LEU A 794 6.42 -21.48 20.14
N LYS A 795 6.53 -21.41 21.47
CA LYS A 795 7.16 -20.30 22.20
C LYS A 795 8.65 -20.18 21.87
N GLU A 796 9.38 -21.29 21.90
CA GLU A 796 10.80 -21.35 21.52
C GLU A 796 11.00 -21.01 20.03
N GLY A 797 10.09 -21.44 19.20
CA GLY A 797 10.09 -21.11 17.79
C GLY A 797 9.78 -19.64 17.54
N ALA A 798 8.80 -19.06 18.25
CA ALA A 798 8.49 -17.64 18.20
C ALA A 798 9.70 -16.79 18.63
N ALA A 799 10.37 -17.18 19.71
CA ALA A 799 11.58 -16.53 20.19
C ALA A 799 12.72 -16.60 19.15
N ARG A 800 12.81 -17.71 18.40
CA ARG A 800 13.81 -17.85 17.31
C ARG A 800 13.45 -17.09 16.04
N ALA A 801 12.16 -16.85 15.80
CA ALA A 801 11.66 -16.07 14.67
C ALA A 801 11.56 -14.58 14.99
N ALA A 802 11.53 -14.21 16.27
CA ALA A 802 11.68 -12.83 16.71
C ALA A 802 13.13 -12.39 16.41
N ASP A 803 13.26 -11.26 15.74
CA ASP A 803 14.57 -10.70 15.38
C ASP A 803 15.29 -10.05 16.58
N SER A 804 14.70 -10.10 17.75
CA SER A 804 15.29 -9.69 19.03
C SER A 804 15.12 -10.82 20.04
N ALA A 805 16.21 -11.56 20.30
CA ALA A 805 16.29 -12.40 21.49
C ALA A 805 16.45 -11.50 22.71
N VAL A 806 15.36 -11.16 23.36
CA VAL A 806 15.42 -10.75 24.75
C VAL A 806 15.68 -12.02 25.52
N GLU A 807 16.91 -12.23 25.99
CA GLU A 807 17.19 -13.20 27.03
C GLU A 807 16.26 -12.81 28.21
N GLU A 808 15.27 -13.67 28.53
CA GLU A 808 14.56 -13.53 29.80
C GLU A 808 15.68 -13.55 30.90
N PRO A 809 15.73 -12.54 31.78
CA PRO A 809 16.67 -12.59 32.87
C PRO A 809 16.41 -13.90 33.62
N GLU A 810 17.43 -14.77 33.72
CA GLU A 810 17.37 -15.97 34.55
C GLU A 810 16.75 -15.59 35.87
N ALA A 811 15.61 -16.19 36.20
CA ALA A 811 15.00 -16.05 37.48
C ALA A 811 16.03 -16.55 38.51
N LYS A 812 16.77 -15.63 39.10
CA LYS A 812 17.63 -15.97 40.25
C LYS A 812 16.74 -16.58 41.30
N THR A 813 16.77 -17.89 41.39
CA THR A 813 16.18 -18.64 42.50
C THR A 813 16.95 -18.21 43.76
N GLY A 814 16.47 -17.16 44.41
CA GLY A 814 16.84 -16.87 45.78
C GLY A 814 16.13 -17.87 46.72
N PRO A 815 16.73 -18.19 47.86
CA PRO A 815 16.11 -19.15 48.78
C PRO A 815 14.74 -18.69 49.23
N ALA A 816 13.81 -19.66 49.27
CA ALA A 816 12.40 -19.50 49.61
C ALA A 816 12.16 -18.60 50.81
N GLY A 817 11.35 -17.57 50.67
CA GLY A 817 10.90 -16.74 51.79
C GLY A 817 10.01 -15.58 51.34
N ALA A 818 8.73 -15.77 51.57
CA ALA A 818 7.61 -14.82 51.67
C ALA A 818 7.17 -14.05 50.40
N PRO A 819 5.86 -13.99 50.11
CA PRO A 819 5.27 -13.21 49.02
C PRO A 819 5.29 -11.72 49.34
N MET A 820 5.83 -10.90 48.43
CA MET A 820 5.67 -9.46 48.47
C MET A 820 4.37 -9.06 47.75
N GLU A 821 3.50 -8.36 48.47
CA GLU A 821 2.33 -7.69 47.93
C GLU A 821 2.73 -6.57 46.92
N PRO A 822 1.94 -6.33 45.88
CA PRO A 822 2.22 -5.26 44.92
C PRO A 822 1.96 -3.88 45.56
N LYS A 823 2.98 -3.04 45.62
CA LYS A 823 2.83 -1.63 45.99
C LYS A 823 2.10 -0.87 44.88
N HIS A 824 0.96 -0.32 45.25
CA HIS A 824 0.24 0.66 44.45
C HIS A 824 1.12 1.85 44.09
N MET A 825 1.30 2.12 42.79
CA MET A 825 1.75 3.42 42.35
C MET A 825 0.59 4.41 42.45
N GLN A 826 0.77 5.42 43.29
CA GLN A 826 -0.16 6.54 43.41
C GLN A 826 -0.16 7.37 42.13
N GLN A 827 -1.35 7.63 41.64
CA GLN A 827 -1.62 8.66 40.64
C GLN A 827 -1.30 10.03 41.19
N GLY A 828 -0.48 10.82 40.51
CA GLY A 828 -0.32 12.26 40.76
C GLY A 828 -1.39 13.04 39.99
N PRO A 829 -1.79 14.23 40.45
CA PRO A 829 -2.99 14.89 39.97
C PRO A 829 -2.80 15.69 38.68
N GLN A 830 -3.84 15.69 37.86
CA GLN A 830 -4.31 16.58 36.78
C GLN A 830 -3.30 17.30 35.89
#